data_e2d9d54c5783ad02847d69ae2c3436e3
#
_entry.id   e2d9d54c5783ad02847d69ae2c3436e3
#
_cell.length_a   1.000
_cell.length_b   1.000
_cell.length_c   1.000
_cell.angle_alpha   90.00
_cell.angle_beta   90.00
_cell.angle_gamma   90.00
#
_symmetry.space_group_name_H-M   'P 1'
#
loop_
_entity.id
_entity.type
_entity.pdbx_description
1 polymer ?
#
loop_
_entity_poly.entity_id
_entity_poly.type
_entity_poly.pdbx_seq_one_letter_code
_entity_poly.pdbx_strand_id
1 'polypeptide(L)'
;MNLSRRDFLKATGLSGVGLALTSLGLDVATVSAAAKEYKLTGGREFTSVCHFCGCGCGTIGYVKDGKLINLEGAADNPVNRGGLCPKGIGYGHIPNAELRPKCPMYRAPGSDHWEEISWEEAIDRSARAMKKARDENWVGQDEANGYKFMSNRTDAIGFVGGSQVNNEECYQLIKMARALGVVYIDNQTRVCHATTPPALNAAFGRGAMTGSWYNLKKAKMIWIEGSNLAECHPLAMKRVMEAKDNGATIVHVDVRYTRTSRVADHFFQLRPGTDIVFLGALINYIIQNKKYDADYLRRNTNAYCLLRDDYSFDAGIFSGYNEKTRTYNKETWGYKVDANGKPMKALSMSEPGTVMDRLATHFSRYTFEKASAITGMPVADIKKAAELFSSITPTVMMYALGMTQHTIGVENIRCFTIIQLLMGNIGVSGGGIDALRGQPNVQSSTDYGIMFQYYPSYLSYPTHTDDTLAKWTHHNGTFRAKFLKNLLKAWFGDAANAGNDYLFNALPIRNGTHNDSMYVMFEKAIEGQIKCLYVCGQNPQMTNANLTIVNKGLKGVRTLIVQDVFVNETAAFWERPGDNPADIQTEVIFMPAASYLERCGTMTNSMRMIQWRMKGPDPTHDSRPDYWICDKLWKRIVELYKDSTDPKDNTIKLLTWNYGDPEANGEAYVENIMKECNGYDLKDGHLLRGIREIRDDGTTMAGMWIFTGIYGDGVHMAKRRGQEDNGNMGIFPNYAWTWPDNIHMLYNRASCDENGKPTRPDQALVWWDEAKGIWDGYDVPDVGDRTQGPNTPGGQKPFRMNGEGIGRLFAAEYSDVESGETRDHSYVPVDGPLPEFYEPVESPTKNMMNEGQKAQFNPCVIYPRVPELQKIGTPDEYPYVLCSSSLTEHWCSGTITRNIPYLNELVKEPFVEISEQLAAKIGVRGGDRVRVSTTRAAIEVKAMVTKRAQPLMINGVETHMIWMPYNWGFKGLSTGPSGNYLTIDALDPNVQEQEFKACLANVERV
;
A
#
# COMPACT_ATOMS: atom_id res chain seq x y z
N MET A 1 4.92 -19.57 -38.75
CA MET A 1 5.34 -18.18 -38.88
C MET A 1 4.34 -17.30 -38.17
N ASN A 2 4.67 -16.81 -36.99
CA ASN A 2 3.84 -15.82 -36.29
C ASN A 2 4.18 -14.43 -36.86
N LEU A 3 3.40 -14.00 -37.84
CA LEU A 3 3.47 -12.62 -38.30
C LEU A 3 2.91 -11.71 -37.22
N SER A 4 3.67 -10.69 -36.81
CA SER A 4 3.16 -9.65 -35.96
C SER A 4 1.99 -8.92 -36.64
N ARG A 5 1.04 -8.39 -35.83
CA ARG A 5 -0.07 -7.56 -36.35
C ARG A 5 0.44 -6.40 -37.24
N ARG A 6 1.65 -5.92 -36.96
CA ARG A 6 2.35 -4.87 -37.71
C ARG A 6 2.81 -5.37 -39.10
N ASP A 7 3.32 -6.60 -39.16
CA ASP A 7 3.80 -7.18 -40.43
C ASP A 7 2.61 -7.56 -41.32
N PHE A 8 1.51 -8.00 -40.69
CA PHE A 8 0.23 -8.23 -41.38
C PHE A 8 -0.35 -6.92 -41.94
N LEU A 9 -0.38 -5.84 -41.19
CA LEU A 9 -0.85 -4.53 -41.65
C LEU A 9 0.07 -3.90 -42.72
N LYS A 10 1.37 -4.13 -42.64
CA LYS A 10 2.33 -3.72 -43.69
C LYS A 10 2.15 -4.52 -44.97
N ALA A 11 1.92 -5.82 -44.86
CA ALA A 11 1.73 -6.68 -46.00
C ALA A 11 0.35 -6.50 -46.69
N THR A 12 -0.71 -6.27 -45.89
CA THR A 12 -2.06 -6.05 -46.41
C THR A 12 -2.32 -4.60 -46.81
N GLY A 13 -1.68 -3.61 -46.16
CA GLY A 13 -1.89 -2.20 -46.47
C GLY A 13 -1.27 -1.76 -47.81
N LEU A 14 -0.21 -2.43 -48.28
CA LEU A 14 0.47 -2.07 -49.53
C LEU A 14 -0.08 -2.77 -50.76
N SER A 15 -0.67 -3.96 -50.58
CA SER A 15 -1.12 -4.78 -51.75
C SER A 15 -2.65 -4.93 -51.88
N GLY A 16 -3.39 -4.97 -50.77
CA GLY A 16 -4.83 -5.21 -50.83
C GLY A 16 -5.69 -3.95 -51.03
N VAL A 17 -5.30 -2.84 -50.41
CA VAL A 17 -6.03 -1.57 -50.59
C VAL A 17 -5.74 -0.93 -51.94
N GLY A 18 -4.52 -1.05 -52.46
CA GLY A 18 -4.16 -0.60 -53.78
C GLY A 18 -4.94 -1.28 -54.91
N LEU A 19 -5.10 -2.61 -54.82
CA LEU A 19 -5.88 -3.39 -55.77
C LEU A 19 -7.42 -3.16 -55.70
N ALA A 20 -7.93 -2.94 -54.47
CA ALA A 20 -9.35 -2.63 -54.27
C ALA A 20 -9.70 -1.21 -54.76
N LEU A 21 -8.81 -0.24 -54.61
CA LEU A 21 -9.01 1.13 -55.05
C LEU A 21 -8.92 1.28 -56.56
N THR A 22 -8.01 0.56 -57.21
CA THR A 22 -7.92 0.51 -58.70
C THR A 22 -9.14 -0.20 -59.33
N SER A 23 -9.72 -1.21 -58.67
CA SER A 23 -10.95 -1.85 -59.15
C SER A 23 -12.20 -0.95 -59.03
N LEU A 24 -12.13 0.10 -58.21
CA LEU A 24 -13.13 1.15 -58.04
C LEU A 24 -12.89 2.38 -58.89
N GLY A 25 -11.93 2.33 -59.81
CA GLY A 25 -11.60 3.46 -60.71
C GLY A 25 -10.96 4.67 -60.05
N LEU A 26 -10.41 4.50 -58.85
CA LEU A 26 -9.70 5.53 -58.13
C LEU A 26 -8.20 5.49 -58.47
N ASP A 27 -7.62 6.64 -58.83
CA ASP A 27 -6.18 6.76 -59.07
C ASP A 27 -5.41 6.64 -57.73
N VAL A 28 -4.63 5.59 -57.60
CA VAL A 28 -3.85 5.26 -56.40
C VAL A 28 -2.85 6.39 -56.06
N ALA A 29 -2.37 7.11 -57.05
CA ALA A 29 -1.45 8.26 -56.83
C ALA A 29 -2.19 9.45 -56.20
N THR A 30 -3.43 9.70 -56.59
CA THR A 30 -4.29 10.76 -56.00
C THR A 30 -4.77 10.42 -54.61
N VAL A 31 -5.08 9.15 -54.36
CA VAL A 31 -5.47 8.66 -53.04
C VAL A 31 -4.24 8.64 -52.12
N SER A 32 -3.05 8.29 -52.60
CA SER A 32 -1.82 8.34 -51.85
C SER A 32 -1.40 9.75 -51.49
N ALA A 33 -1.63 10.75 -52.37
CA ALA A 33 -1.37 12.17 -52.10
C ALA A 33 -2.40 12.79 -51.14
N ALA A 34 -3.61 12.24 -51.09
CA ALA A 34 -4.68 12.65 -50.18
C ALA A 34 -4.68 11.88 -48.87
N ALA A 35 -4.00 10.73 -48.78
CA ALA A 35 -3.82 10.01 -47.56
C ALA A 35 -2.96 10.86 -46.60
N LYS A 36 -3.56 11.37 -45.54
CA LYS A 36 -2.78 11.99 -44.46
C LYS A 36 -1.69 11.00 -44.04
N GLU A 37 -0.45 11.48 -43.96
CA GLU A 37 0.66 10.70 -43.43
C GLU A 37 0.18 9.97 -42.15
N TYR A 38 0.45 8.65 -42.07
CA TYR A 38 0.05 7.87 -40.89
C TYR A 38 0.65 8.50 -39.63
N LYS A 39 -0.20 8.81 -38.64
CA LYS A 39 0.14 9.59 -37.44
C LYS A 39 1.46 9.14 -36.77
N LEU A 40 1.78 7.84 -36.82
CA LEU A 40 2.96 7.26 -36.19
C LEU A 40 4.20 7.22 -37.10
N THR A 41 4.11 7.67 -38.38
CA THR A 41 5.23 7.67 -39.31
C THR A 41 6.35 8.59 -38.79
N GLY A 42 7.58 8.03 -38.68
CA GLY A 42 8.72 8.73 -38.12
C GLY A 42 8.72 8.89 -36.62
N GLY A 43 7.74 8.34 -35.91
CA GLY A 43 7.72 8.32 -34.45
C GLY A 43 8.63 7.25 -33.87
N ARG A 44 9.35 7.58 -32.80
CA ARG A 44 10.11 6.63 -31.98
C ARG A 44 9.17 5.96 -30.98
N GLU A 45 9.15 4.64 -30.96
CA GLU A 45 8.42 3.84 -29.99
C GLU A 45 9.21 3.75 -28.66
N PHE A 46 8.48 3.78 -27.55
CA PHE A 46 9.05 3.49 -26.22
C PHE A 46 8.02 2.75 -25.36
N THR A 47 8.51 1.99 -24.38
CA THR A 47 7.65 1.28 -23.44
C THR A 47 7.66 1.94 -22.07
N SER A 48 6.50 1.96 -21.41
CA SER A 48 6.36 2.51 -20.07
C SER A 48 5.29 1.75 -19.27
N VAL A 49 4.95 2.26 -18.11
CA VAL A 49 3.93 1.68 -17.21
C VAL A 49 2.99 2.79 -16.78
N CYS A 50 1.69 2.50 -16.81
CA CYS A 50 0.62 3.43 -16.44
C CYS A 50 0.85 4.06 -15.07
N HIS A 51 0.52 5.34 -14.95
CA HIS A 51 0.68 6.15 -13.75
C HIS A 51 -0.36 5.85 -12.65
N PHE A 52 -1.54 5.33 -13.01
CA PHE A 52 -2.67 5.27 -12.07
C PHE A 52 -2.59 4.09 -11.10
N CYS A 53 -3.60 3.29 -10.95
CA CYS A 53 -3.70 2.29 -9.88
C CYS A 53 -2.54 1.28 -9.85
N GLY A 54 -2.45 0.52 -8.77
CA GLY A 54 -1.44 -0.51 -8.56
C GLY A 54 -1.54 -1.73 -9.48
N CYS A 55 -2.36 -1.69 -10.57
CA CYS A 55 -2.29 -2.70 -11.63
C CYS A 55 -0.92 -2.69 -12.32
N GLY A 56 -0.36 -1.50 -12.61
CA GLY A 56 0.90 -1.40 -13.33
C GLY A 56 0.77 -1.86 -14.78
N CYS A 57 -0.26 -1.40 -15.50
CA CYS A 57 -0.48 -1.74 -16.91
C CYS A 57 0.66 -1.25 -17.79
N GLY A 58 1.21 -2.13 -18.62
CA GLY A 58 2.23 -1.76 -19.60
C GLY A 58 1.65 -0.89 -20.71
N THR A 59 2.41 0.13 -21.12
CA THR A 59 2.04 1.05 -22.20
C THR A 59 3.12 1.09 -23.28
N ILE A 60 2.68 1.40 -24.51
CA ILE A 60 3.56 1.74 -25.64
C ILE A 60 3.22 3.17 -26.02
N GLY A 61 4.21 4.04 -26.00
CA GLY A 61 4.08 5.41 -26.45
C GLY A 61 4.88 5.65 -27.73
N TYR A 62 4.48 6.68 -28.48
CA TYR A 62 5.15 7.11 -29.69
C TYR A 62 5.50 8.59 -29.57
N VAL A 63 6.78 8.93 -29.82
CA VAL A 63 7.32 10.29 -29.71
C VAL A 63 7.79 10.74 -31.08
N LYS A 64 7.40 11.93 -31.49
CA LYS A 64 7.90 12.62 -32.67
C LYS A 64 8.26 14.05 -32.29
N ASP A 65 9.44 14.51 -32.67
CA ASP A 65 9.96 15.87 -32.37
C ASP A 65 9.87 16.21 -30.85
N GLY A 66 10.27 15.26 -29.98
CA GLY A 66 10.25 15.41 -28.53
C GLY A 66 8.86 15.33 -27.88
N LYS A 67 7.77 15.26 -28.64
CA LYS A 67 6.39 15.26 -28.15
C LYS A 67 5.73 13.90 -28.24
N LEU A 68 4.91 13.57 -27.25
CA LEU A 68 4.07 12.38 -27.28
C LEU A 68 2.95 12.56 -28.31
N ILE A 69 2.87 11.66 -29.30
CA ILE A 69 1.85 11.68 -30.34
C ILE A 69 0.80 10.59 -30.18
N ASN A 70 1.11 9.49 -29.49
CA ASN A 70 0.19 8.40 -29.19
C ASN A 70 0.58 7.62 -27.96
N LEU A 71 -0.42 7.05 -27.27
CA LEU A 71 -0.25 6.12 -26.15
C LEU A 71 -1.25 5.00 -26.28
N GLU A 72 -0.80 3.74 -26.15
CA GLU A 72 -1.64 2.55 -26.17
C GLU A 72 -1.18 1.51 -25.16
N GLY A 73 -1.97 0.49 -24.92
CA GLY A 73 -1.61 -0.63 -24.04
C GLY A 73 -0.60 -1.55 -24.71
N ALA A 74 0.40 -1.99 -23.94
CA ALA A 74 1.40 -2.93 -24.38
C ALA A 74 0.82 -4.35 -24.50
N ALA A 75 0.78 -4.88 -25.72
CA ALA A 75 0.23 -6.21 -25.97
C ALA A 75 1.09 -7.34 -25.40
N ASP A 76 2.40 -7.13 -25.28
CA ASP A 76 3.37 -8.06 -24.71
C ASP A 76 3.44 -8.02 -23.18
N ASN A 77 2.76 -7.07 -22.53
CA ASN A 77 2.72 -7.00 -21.07
C ASN A 77 1.63 -7.93 -20.51
N PRO A 78 1.97 -8.86 -19.59
CA PRO A 78 1.03 -9.84 -19.07
C PRO A 78 -0.07 -9.23 -18.19
N VAL A 79 0.14 -8.02 -17.62
CA VAL A 79 -0.88 -7.34 -16.79
C VAL A 79 -2.13 -7.03 -17.60
N ASN A 80 -1.96 -6.33 -18.72
CA ASN A 80 -3.08 -5.75 -19.46
C ASN A 80 -3.26 -6.31 -20.88
N ARG A 81 -2.25 -6.97 -21.47
CA ARG A 81 -2.33 -7.57 -22.83
C ARG A 81 -2.98 -6.62 -23.84
N GLY A 82 -2.43 -5.39 -23.93
CA GLY A 82 -2.91 -4.38 -24.85
C GLY A 82 -4.13 -3.56 -24.40
N GLY A 83 -4.82 -3.95 -23.32
CA GLY A 83 -5.95 -3.18 -22.80
C GLY A 83 -5.52 -1.99 -21.94
N LEU A 84 -6.26 -0.89 -21.98
CA LEU A 84 -6.18 0.22 -21.05
C LEU A 84 -7.59 0.65 -20.64
N CYS A 85 -7.75 1.12 -19.42
CA CYS A 85 -8.98 1.76 -18.95
C CYS A 85 -9.02 3.24 -19.36
N PRO A 86 -10.14 3.96 -19.21
CA PRO A 86 -10.24 5.38 -19.58
C PRO A 86 -9.16 6.26 -18.95
N LYS A 87 -8.79 6.04 -17.69
CA LYS A 87 -7.71 6.74 -17.02
C LYS A 87 -6.35 6.47 -17.69
N GLY A 88 -6.05 5.19 -17.95
CA GLY A 88 -4.77 4.78 -18.54
C GLY A 88 -4.53 5.35 -19.92
N ILE A 89 -5.57 5.42 -20.78
CA ILE A 89 -5.49 6.12 -22.08
C ILE A 89 -5.34 7.62 -21.87
N GLY A 90 -6.14 8.18 -20.93
CA GLY A 90 -6.10 9.58 -20.57
C GLY A 90 -4.76 10.11 -20.14
N TYR A 91 -3.95 9.26 -19.59
CA TYR A 91 -2.62 9.63 -19.17
C TYR A 91 -1.74 10.18 -20.31
N GLY A 92 -2.02 9.80 -21.56
CA GLY A 92 -1.37 10.35 -22.73
C GLY A 92 -1.57 11.85 -22.95
N HIS A 93 -2.53 12.49 -22.29
CA HIS A 93 -2.70 13.95 -22.30
C HIS A 93 -1.73 14.69 -21.38
N ILE A 94 -1.21 14.04 -20.35
CA ILE A 94 -0.46 14.72 -19.28
C ILE A 94 0.79 15.42 -19.77
N PRO A 95 1.65 14.84 -20.65
CA PRO A 95 2.84 15.52 -21.17
C PRO A 95 2.51 16.81 -21.97
N ASN A 96 1.29 16.89 -22.51
CA ASN A 96 0.87 18.03 -23.35
C ASN A 96 -0.22 18.88 -22.68
N ALA A 97 -0.48 18.71 -21.37
CA ALA A 97 -1.54 19.41 -20.66
C ALA A 97 -1.20 20.89 -20.45
N GLU A 98 -2.12 21.78 -20.79
CA GLU A 98 -1.95 23.25 -20.71
C GLU A 98 -1.70 23.74 -19.28
N LEU A 99 -2.26 23.07 -18.28
CA LEU A 99 -2.10 23.43 -16.86
C LEU A 99 -0.78 22.95 -16.24
N ARG A 100 0.15 22.39 -17.05
CA ARG A 100 1.50 22.06 -16.55
C ARG A 100 2.25 23.33 -16.20
N PRO A 101 2.84 23.44 -14.99
CA PRO A 101 3.66 24.59 -14.62
C PRO A 101 4.85 24.77 -15.57
N LYS A 102 5.18 26.03 -15.89
CA LYS A 102 6.24 26.32 -16.86
C LYS A 102 7.63 26.25 -16.27
N CYS A 103 7.78 26.63 -15.01
CA CYS A 103 9.03 26.70 -14.27
C CYS A 103 8.74 26.55 -12.77
N PRO A 104 9.75 26.45 -11.90
CA PRO A 104 9.56 26.54 -10.45
C PRO A 104 8.90 27.86 -10.05
N MET A 105 8.11 27.81 -8.98
CA MET A 105 7.36 28.97 -8.50
C MET A 105 7.53 29.14 -7.00
N TYR A 106 7.45 30.40 -6.58
CA TYR A 106 7.53 30.80 -5.18
C TYR A 106 6.32 31.63 -4.79
N ARG A 107 5.78 31.37 -3.62
CA ARG A 107 4.74 32.21 -3.00
C ARG A 107 5.30 32.78 -1.70
N ALA A 108 5.46 34.08 -1.60
CA ALA A 108 5.95 34.76 -0.41
C ALA A 108 4.91 34.76 0.74
N PRO A 109 5.31 34.87 2.02
CA PRO A 109 4.39 35.04 3.14
C PRO A 109 3.40 36.20 2.89
N GLY A 110 2.09 35.94 3.05
CA GLY A 110 1.05 36.94 2.83
C GLY A 110 0.74 37.28 1.37
N SER A 111 1.46 36.71 0.39
CA SER A 111 1.22 36.96 -1.03
C SER A 111 -0.05 36.26 -1.52
N ASP A 112 -0.73 36.88 -2.48
CA ASP A 112 -1.90 36.35 -3.17
C ASP A 112 -1.59 35.81 -4.59
N HIS A 113 -0.31 35.75 -4.95
CA HIS A 113 0.16 35.28 -6.27
C HIS A 113 1.44 34.47 -6.18
N TRP A 114 1.73 33.77 -7.29
CA TRP A 114 2.97 33.06 -7.53
C TRP A 114 3.99 33.95 -8.26
N GLU A 115 5.26 33.82 -7.86
CA GLU A 115 6.42 34.38 -8.58
C GLU A 115 7.14 33.25 -9.30
N GLU A 116 7.47 33.40 -10.57
CA GLU A 116 8.32 32.47 -11.32
C GLU A 116 9.76 32.63 -10.86
N ILE A 117 10.43 31.52 -10.51
CA ILE A 117 11.82 31.48 -10.05
C ILE A 117 12.64 30.46 -10.85
N SER A 118 13.96 30.54 -10.76
CA SER A 118 14.86 29.58 -11.39
C SER A 118 14.93 28.26 -10.57
N TRP A 119 15.39 27.18 -11.21
CA TRP A 119 15.70 25.94 -10.51
C TRP A 119 16.78 26.10 -9.45
N GLU A 120 17.82 26.90 -9.73
CA GLU A 120 18.87 27.20 -8.77
C GLU A 120 18.30 27.85 -7.52
N GLU A 121 17.43 28.82 -7.69
CA GLU A 121 16.77 29.52 -6.58
C GLU A 121 15.82 28.59 -5.82
N ALA A 122 15.01 27.77 -6.50
CA ALA A 122 14.10 26.84 -5.88
C ALA A 122 14.83 25.80 -5.01
N ILE A 123 15.93 25.24 -5.54
CA ILE A 123 16.78 24.28 -4.82
C ILE A 123 17.50 24.95 -3.63
N ASP A 124 18.08 26.14 -3.83
CA ASP A 124 18.78 26.86 -2.75
C ASP A 124 17.83 27.25 -1.61
N ARG A 125 16.66 27.83 -1.93
CA ARG A 125 15.64 28.16 -0.90
C ARG A 125 15.19 26.93 -0.15
N SER A 126 14.92 25.83 -0.84
CA SER A 126 14.48 24.57 -0.24
C SER A 126 15.56 23.98 0.68
N ALA A 127 16.82 23.91 0.23
CA ALA A 127 17.93 23.41 1.02
C ALA A 127 18.19 24.27 2.26
N ARG A 128 18.15 25.60 2.15
CA ARG A 128 18.30 26.53 3.28
C ARG A 128 17.15 26.44 4.27
N ALA A 129 15.90 26.25 3.78
CA ALA A 129 14.75 26.06 4.66
C ALA A 129 14.87 24.77 5.49
N MET A 130 15.27 23.67 4.86
CA MET A 130 15.55 22.41 5.55
C MET A 130 16.69 22.54 6.54
N LYS A 131 17.83 23.15 6.12
CA LYS A 131 18.97 23.40 7.01
C LYS A 131 18.56 24.22 8.23
N LYS A 132 17.84 25.33 8.01
CA LYS A 132 17.39 26.21 9.09
C LYS A 132 16.47 25.48 10.06
N ALA A 133 15.47 24.73 9.54
CA ALA A 133 14.55 23.96 10.37
C ALA A 133 15.30 22.91 11.21
N ARG A 134 16.25 22.19 10.60
CA ARG A 134 17.06 21.19 11.29
C ARG A 134 17.95 21.79 12.36
N ASP A 135 18.74 22.81 12.02
CA ASP A 135 19.77 23.34 12.91
C ASP A 135 19.17 24.06 14.13
N GLU A 136 18.05 24.78 13.95
CA GLU A 136 17.32 25.46 15.02
C GLU A 136 16.59 24.49 15.96
N ASN A 137 16.33 23.23 15.54
CA ASN A 137 15.48 22.27 16.27
C ASN A 137 16.14 20.88 16.37
N TRP A 138 17.45 20.81 16.46
CA TRP A 138 18.17 19.56 16.60
C TRP A 138 18.06 19.01 18.02
N VAL A 139 17.71 17.73 18.14
CA VAL A 139 17.64 16.99 19.39
C VAL A 139 18.78 15.96 19.42
N GLY A 140 19.90 16.31 20.01
CA GLY A 140 21.08 15.43 20.11
C GLY A 140 20.89 14.32 21.14
N GLN A 141 20.22 14.63 22.26
CA GLN A 141 19.89 13.69 23.34
C GLN A 141 18.43 13.85 23.74
N ASP A 142 17.81 12.75 24.19
CA ASP A 142 16.46 12.72 24.71
C ASP A 142 16.38 11.81 25.94
N GLU A 143 15.24 11.80 26.63
CA GLU A 143 15.01 11.02 27.85
C GLU A 143 13.66 10.31 27.79
N ALA A 144 13.65 9.05 28.15
CA ALA A 144 12.44 8.24 28.28
C ALA A 144 12.46 7.46 29.59
N ASN A 145 11.43 7.63 30.43
CA ASN A 145 11.32 6.95 31.73
C ASN A 145 12.58 7.05 32.63
N GLY A 146 13.24 8.23 32.62
CA GLY A 146 14.48 8.46 33.38
C GLY A 146 15.74 7.91 32.70
N TYR A 147 15.64 7.30 31.52
CA TYR A 147 16.77 6.82 30.73
C TYR A 147 17.13 7.82 29.63
N LYS A 148 18.39 8.29 29.65
CA LYS A 148 18.93 9.22 28.64
C LYS A 148 19.59 8.45 27.50
N PHE A 149 19.29 8.83 26.26
CA PHE A 149 19.85 8.22 25.06
C PHE A 149 20.23 9.27 24.01
N MET A 150 21.12 8.90 23.09
CA MET A 150 21.45 9.70 21.91
C MET A 150 20.28 9.64 20.94
N SER A 151 19.81 10.79 20.48
CA SER A 151 18.61 10.88 19.66
C SER A 151 18.90 11.26 18.21
N ASN A 152 19.84 12.17 17.94
CA ASN A 152 20.31 12.55 16.60
C ASN A 152 19.18 12.87 15.60
N ARG A 153 18.14 13.59 16.03
CA ARG A 153 16.96 13.87 15.21
C ARG A 153 16.60 15.35 15.11
N THR A 154 15.75 15.66 14.17
CA THR A 154 14.98 16.89 14.13
C THR A 154 13.49 16.61 14.08
N ASP A 155 12.72 17.30 14.92
CA ASP A 155 11.26 17.23 14.98
C ASP A 155 10.60 18.36 14.17
N ALA A 156 11.37 19.18 13.45
CA ALA A 156 10.89 20.37 12.74
C ALA A 156 10.74 20.18 11.22
N ILE A 157 11.12 19.02 10.69
CA ILE A 157 10.98 18.72 9.26
C ILE A 157 10.04 17.54 9.09
N GLY A 158 9.05 17.67 8.17
CA GLY A 158 8.20 16.59 7.71
C GLY A 158 8.44 16.25 6.24
N PHE A 159 8.41 14.96 5.91
CA PHE A 159 8.43 14.43 4.55
C PHE A 159 7.15 13.62 4.31
N VAL A 160 6.40 13.97 3.25
CA VAL A 160 5.15 13.29 2.90
C VAL A 160 5.14 12.98 1.40
N GLY A 161 4.85 11.70 1.05
CA GLY A 161 4.74 11.30 -0.35
C GLY A 161 5.55 10.07 -0.72
N GLY A 162 5.84 9.88 -2.02
CA GLY A 162 6.66 8.80 -2.56
C GLY A 162 5.91 7.74 -3.37
N SER A 163 4.58 7.58 -3.23
CA SER A 163 3.86 6.57 -4.04
C SER A 163 3.62 6.99 -5.49
N GLN A 164 3.92 8.24 -5.83
CA GLN A 164 3.84 8.83 -7.17
C GLN A 164 5.20 9.01 -7.84
N VAL A 165 6.26 8.49 -7.23
CA VAL A 165 7.61 8.49 -7.80
C VAL A 165 8.08 7.06 -8.06
N ASN A 166 9.22 6.87 -8.75
CA ASN A 166 9.75 5.55 -9.01
C ASN A 166 10.46 4.98 -7.76
N ASN A 167 10.86 3.75 -7.82
CA ASN A 167 11.57 3.06 -6.75
C ASN A 167 12.88 3.76 -6.38
N GLU A 168 13.61 4.21 -7.38
CA GLU A 168 14.91 4.87 -7.23
C GLU A 168 14.78 6.19 -6.47
N GLU A 169 13.74 6.96 -6.78
CA GLU A 169 13.47 8.22 -6.07
C GLU A 169 12.96 7.97 -4.64
N CYS A 170 12.20 6.89 -4.41
CA CYS A 170 11.85 6.48 -3.05
C CYS A 170 13.10 6.22 -2.19
N TYR A 171 14.12 5.56 -2.78
CA TYR A 171 15.38 5.31 -2.10
C TYR A 171 16.15 6.60 -1.80
N GLN A 172 16.22 7.52 -2.77
CA GLN A 172 16.84 8.83 -2.57
C GLN A 172 16.16 9.62 -1.44
N LEU A 173 14.83 9.66 -1.45
CA LEU A 173 14.03 10.39 -0.44
C LEU A 173 14.29 9.88 0.98
N ILE A 174 14.22 8.55 1.20
CA ILE A 174 14.41 7.99 2.55
C ILE A 174 15.86 8.14 3.02
N LYS A 175 16.84 7.92 2.11
CA LYS A 175 18.27 8.06 2.39
C LYS A 175 18.60 9.49 2.81
N MET A 176 18.13 10.50 2.08
CA MET A 176 18.27 11.92 2.39
C MET A 176 17.59 12.28 3.72
N ALA A 177 16.33 11.88 3.89
CA ALA A 177 15.55 12.23 5.08
C ALA A 177 16.19 11.68 6.37
N ARG A 178 16.60 10.41 6.36
CA ARG A 178 17.25 9.80 7.54
C ARG A 178 18.61 10.38 7.83
N ALA A 179 19.40 10.74 6.82
CA ALA A 179 20.69 11.44 7.01
C ALA A 179 20.52 12.83 7.62
N LEU A 180 19.43 13.51 7.32
CA LEU A 180 19.05 14.79 7.95
C LEU A 180 18.55 14.64 9.41
N GLY A 181 18.33 13.41 9.89
CA GLY A 181 17.75 13.16 11.20
C GLY A 181 16.22 13.33 11.24
N VAL A 182 15.55 13.32 10.09
CA VAL A 182 14.09 13.49 10.01
C VAL A 182 13.40 12.23 10.51
N VAL A 183 12.38 12.42 11.36
CA VAL A 183 11.57 11.36 11.95
C VAL A 183 10.13 11.38 11.42
N TYR A 184 9.58 12.53 11.15
CA TYR A 184 8.25 12.70 10.55
C TYR A 184 8.29 12.38 9.04
N ILE A 185 8.11 11.11 8.71
CA ILE A 185 8.16 10.61 7.32
C ILE A 185 6.95 9.72 7.10
N ASP A 186 6.15 10.01 6.08
CA ASP A 186 4.99 9.19 5.74
C ASP A 186 4.64 9.25 4.24
N ASN A 187 3.84 8.28 3.77
CA ASN A 187 3.41 8.21 2.38
C ASN A 187 1.93 7.84 2.25
N GLN A 188 1.45 7.76 1.02
CA GLN A 188 0.05 7.47 0.70
C GLN A 188 -0.44 6.09 1.20
N THR A 189 0.43 5.19 1.62
CA THR A 189 0.04 3.93 2.27
C THR A 189 -0.78 4.20 3.52
N ARG A 190 -0.43 5.27 4.28
CA ARG A 190 -1.14 5.66 5.50
C ARG A 190 -2.63 5.91 5.28
N VAL A 191 -3.01 6.39 4.12
CA VAL A 191 -4.40 6.65 3.71
C VAL A 191 -4.94 5.57 2.75
N CYS A 192 -4.31 4.39 2.69
CA CYS A 192 -4.65 3.38 1.68
C CYS A 192 -4.65 1.95 2.24
N HIS A 193 -3.50 1.36 2.43
CA HIS A 193 -3.33 -0.04 2.82
C HIS A 193 -2.33 -0.20 3.98
N ALA A 194 -2.25 0.77 4.89
CA ALA A 194 -1.34 0.67 6.04
C ALA A 194 -1.64 -0.55 6.93
N THR A 195 -2.91 -0.94 7.04
CA THR A 195 -3.36 -2.10 7.82
C THR A 195 -2.98 -3.45 7.19
N THR A 196 -2.67 -3.51 5.88
CA THR A 196 -2.31 -4.76 5.19
C THR A 196 -0.98 -5.37 5.68
N PRO A 197 0.16 -4.63 5.72
CA PRO A 197 1.42 -5.21 6.18
C PRO A 197 1.36 -5.83 7.58
N PRO A 198 0.83 -5.17 8.63
CA PRO A 198 0.79 -5.78 9.96
C PRO A 198 -0.13 -7.00 10.02
N ALA A 199 -1.28 -7.00 9.35
CA ALA A 199 -2.20 -8.13 9.34
C ALA A 199 -1.58 -9.38 8.69
N LEU A 200 -0.98 -9.22 7.49
CA LEU A 200 -0.32 -10.33 6.80
C LEU A 200 0.97 -10.74 7.49
N ASN A 201 1.73 -9.79 8.06
CA ASN A 201 2.94 -10.08 8.83
C ASN A 201 2.63 -10.90 10.09
N ALA A 202 1.56 -10.52 10.82
CA ALA A 202 1.14 -11.26 12.02
C ALA A 202 0.82 -12.73 11.73
N ALA A 203 0.29 -13.05 10.55
CA ALA A 203 -0.07 -14.40 10.17
C ALA A 203 1.05 -15.14 9.42
N PHE A 204 1.77 -14.47 8.51
CA PHE A 204 2.64 -15.12 7.53
C PHE A 204 4.10 -14.65 7.58
N GLY A 205 4.41 -13.58 8.29
CA GLY A 205 5.76 -13.01 8.41
C GLY A 205 6.15 -12.03 7.32
N ARG A 206 5.28 -11.76 6.31
CA ARG A 206 5.50 -10.76 5.26
C ARG A 206 4.24 -9.93 5.03
N GLY A 207 4.42 -8.62 4.91
CA GLY A 207 3.33 -7.66 4.70
C GLY A 207 2.95 -7.43 3.23
N ALA A 208 2.94 -8.47 2.40
CA ALA A 208 2.75 -8.37 0.96
C ALA A 208 1.73 -9.38 0.43
N MET A 209 1.09 -9.07 -0.70
CA MET A 209 0.22 -9.99 -1.45
C MET A 209 0.87 -11.35 -1.59
N THR A 210 0.13 -12.43 -1.28
CA THR A 210 0.70 -13.78 -1.25
C THR A 210 0.87 -14.37 -2.64
N GLY A 211 -0.02 -13.98 -3.58
CA GLY A 211 -0.06 -14.46 -4.94
C GLY A 211 0.10 -13.40 -6.01
N SER A 212 -0.49 -13.64 -7.15
CA SER A 212 -0.61 -12.69 -8.26
C SER A 212 -1.90 -12.89 -9.04
N TRP A 213 -2.37 -11.87 -9.74
CA TRP A 213 -3.58 -11.96 -10.57
C TRP A 213 -3.43 -12.96 -11.73
N TYR A 214 -2.22 -13.35 -12.06
CA TYR A 214 -1.98 -14.35 -13.09
C TYR A 214 -2.40 -15.76 -12.68
N ASN A 215 -2.39 -16.03 -11.35
CA ASN A 215 -2.78 -17.30 -10.77
C ASN A 215 -4.30 -17.44 -10.64
N LEU A 216 -5.08 -16.36 -10.79
CA LEU A 216 -6.55 -16.39 -10.73
C LEU A 216 -7.17 -17.40 -11.70
N LYS A 217 -6.52 -17.66 -12.86
CA LYS A 217 -6.97 -18.69 -13.81
C LYS A 217 -7.01 -20.12 -13.24
N LYS A 218 -6.33 -20.39 -12.12
CA LYS A 218 -6.33 -21.65 -11.39
C LYS A 218 -7.32 -21.67 -10.21
N ALA A 219 -7.90 -20.52 -9.84
CA ALA A 219 -8.88 -20.42 -8.77
C ALA A 219 -10.19 -21.15 -9.15
N LYS A 220 -10.81 -21.79 -8.16
CA LYS A 220 -12.17 -22.32 -8.28
C LYS A 220 -13.22 -21.32 -7.79
N MET A 221 -12.79 -20.43 -6.88
CA MET A 221 -13.58 -19.29 -6.45
C MET A 221 -12.70 -18.06 -6.31
N ILE A 222 -13.26 -16.91 -6.67
CA ILE A 222 -12.66 -15.60 -6.36
C ILE A 222 -13.64 -14.85 -5.48
N TRP A 223 -13.20 -14.59 -4.24
CA TRP A 223 -13.93 -13.83 -3.25
C TRP A 223 -13.42 -12.39 -3.25
N ILE A 224 -14.28 -11.43 -3.60
CA ILE A 224 -13.94 -10.01 -3.66
C ILE A 224 -14.72 -9.30 -2.56
N GLU A 225 -14.03 -8.70 -1.58
CA GLU A 225 -14.66 -8.02 -0.46
C GLU A 225 -14.08 -6.61 -0.25
N GLY A 226 -14.96 -5.63 -0.02
CA GLY A 226 -14.54 -4.24 0.17
C GLY A 226 -13.78 -3.64 -1.01
N SER A 227 -14.11 -4.07 -2.24
CA SER A 227 -13.42 -3.64 -3.46
C SER A 227 -14.34 -3.54 -4.68
N ASN A 228 -14.53 -2.34 -5.19
CA ASN A 228 -15.11 -2.13 -6.50
C ASN A 228 -14.06 -2.33 -7.61
N LEU A 229 -13.60 -3.57 -7.77
CA LEU A 229 -12.49 -3.97 -8.65
C LEU A 229 -12.70 -3.53 -10.10
N ALA A 230 -13.93 -3.67 -10.63
CA ALA A 230 -14.25 -3.33 -12.02
C ALA A 230 -14.07 -1.85 -12.35
N GLU A 231 -14.18 -0.95 -11.37
CA GLU A 231 -14.00 0.50 -11.55
C GLU A 231 -12.61 0.98 -11.12
N CYS A 232 -12.08 0.45 -10.00
CA CYS A 232 -10.81 0.89 -9.43
C CYS A 232 -9.58 0.19 -10.03
N HIS A 233 -9.71 -1.09 -10.43
CA HIS A 233 -8.64 -1.91 -11.01
C HIS A 233 -9.10 -2.65 -12.27
N PRO A 234 -9.55 -1.94 -13.34
CA PRO A 234 -10.27 -2.55 -14.46
C PRO A 234 -9.50 -3.66 -15.19
N LEU A 235 -8.16 -3.59 -15.21
CA LEU A 235 -7.33 -4.60 -15.88
C LEU A 235 -7.09 -5.84 -15.01
N ALA A 236 -7.14 -5.72 -13.68
CA ALA A 236 -7.21 -6.88 -12.78
C ALA A 236 -8.56 -7.59 -12.93
N MET A 237 -9.66 -6.84 -13.11
CA MET A 237 -10.99 -7.42 -13.38
C MET A 237 -11.00 -8.29 -14.63
N LYS A 238 -10.21 -7.97 -15.66
CA LYS A 238 -10.03 -8.82 -16.84
C LYS A 238 -9.56 -10.23 -16.47
N ARG A 239 -8.66 -10.35 -15.46
CA ARG A 239 -8.19 -11.67 -14.98
C ARG A 239 -9.26 -12.42 -14.21
N VAL A 240 -10.09 -11.71 -13.45
CA VAL A 240 -11.26 -12.30 -12.79
C VAL A 240 -12.25 -12.86 -13.81
N MET A 241 -12.52 -12.12 -14.90
CA MET A 241 -13.38 -12.58 -15.96
C MET A 241 -12.80 -13.80 -16.69
N GLU A 242 -11.49 -13.85 -16.98
CA GLU A 242 -10.81 -15.02 -17.53
C GLU A 242 -10.96 -16.25 -16.62
N ALA A 243 -10.85 -16.07 -15.29
CA ALA A 243 -11.08 -17.15 -14.34
C ALA A 243 -12.55 -17.62 -14.36
N LYS A 244 -13.51 -16.68 -14.45
CA LYS A 244 -14.93 -16.99 -14.57
C LYS A 244 -15.22 -17.80 -15.82
N ASP A 245 -14.66 -17.41 -16.96
CA ASP A 245 -14.77 -18.14 -18.22
C ASP A 245 -14.18 -19.56 -18.13
N ASN A 246 -13.21 -19.77 -17.23
CA ASN A 246 -12.65 -21.09 -16.89
C ASN A 246 -13.44 -21.84 -15.79
N GLY A 247 -14.61 -21.32 -15.40
CA GLY A 247 -15.53 -21.97 -14.46
C GLY A 247 -15.34 -21.59 -12.98
N ALA A 248 -14.59 -20.56 -12.67
CA ALA A 248 -14.49 -20.05 -11.29
C ALA A 248 -15.78 -19.34 -10.86
N THR A 249 -16.21 -19.57 -9.62
CA THR A 249 -17.34 -18.84 -9.01
C THR A 249 -16.85 -17.50 -8.51
N ILE A 250 -17.53 -16.41 -8.85
CA ILE A 250 -17.21 -15.06 -8.41
C ILE A 250 -18.18 -14.64 -7.32
N VAL A 251 -17.68 -14.37 -6.14
CA VAL A 251 -18.43 -13.83 -5.00
C VAL A 251 -18.00 -12.39 -4.75
N HIS A 252 -18.96 -11.50 -4.58
CA HIS A 252 -18.71 -10.10 -4.24
C HIS A 252 -19.45 -9.73 -2.94
N VAL A 253 -18.70 -9.22 -1.97
CA VAL A 253 -19.20 -8.71 -0.69
C VAL A 253 -18.87 -7.23 -0.62
N ASP A 254 -19.88 -6.38 -0.51
CA ASP A 254 -19.67 -4.92 -0.47
C ASP A 254 -20.89 -4.24 0.18
N VAL A 255 -20.70 -3.00 0.58
CA VAL A 255 -21.73 -2.17 1.23
C VAL A 255 -22.80 -1.67 0.26
N ARG A 256 -22.55 -1.71 -1.05
CA ARG A 256 -23.51 -1.32 -2.10
C ARG A 256 -23.30 -2.14 -3.38
N TYR A 257 -24.32 -2.20 -4.22
CA TYR A 257 -24.22 -2.85 -5.53
C TYR A 257 -23.37 -2.02 -6.51
N THR A 258 -22.30 -2.61 -7.06
CA THR A 258 -21.33 -1.92 -7.93
C THR A 258 -21.20 -2.60 -9.30
N ARG A 259 -20.34 -2.09 -10.17
CA ARG A 259 -20.01 -2.76 -11.45
C ARG A 259 -19.33 -4.12 -11.23
N THR A 260 -18.63 -4.31 -10.11
CA THR A 260 -18.11 -5.63 -9.70
C THR A 260 -19.23 -6.59 -9.35
N SER A 261 -20.23 -6.13 -8.58
CA SER A 261 -21.40 -6.94 -8.23
C SER A 261 -22.17 -7.44 -9.44
N ARG A 262 -22.26 -6.62 -10.50
CA ARG A 262 -22.96 -6.95 -11.74
C ARG A 262 -22.45 -8.21 -12.44
N VAL A 263 -21.17 -8.50 -12.30
CA VAL A 263 -20.53 -9.64 -12.97
C VAL A 263 -20.25 -10.80 -12.02
N ALA A 264 -20.46 -10.62 -10.71
CA ALA A 264 -20.39 -11.67 -9.71
C ALA A 264 -21.55 -12.66 -9.85
N ASP A 265 -21.32 -13.92 -9.47
CA ASP A 265 -22.34 -14.96 -9.41
C ASP A 265 -23.19 -14.83 -8.13
N HIS A 266 -22.55 -14.31 -7.06
CA HIS A 266 -23.20 -14.01 -5.79
C HIS A 266 -22.77 -12.64 -5.31
N PHE A 267 -23.76 -11.84 -4.84
CA PHE A 267 -23.53 -10.57 -4.19
C PHE A 267 -24.17 -10.58 -2.80
N PHE A 268 -23.39 -10.18 -1.80
CA PHE A 268 -23.82 -10.07 -0.41
C PHE A 268 -23.58 -8.64 0.07
N GLN A 269 -24.65 -8.00 0.60
CA GLN A 269 -24.56 -6.64 1.13
C GLN A 269 -24.47 -6.65 2.65
N LEU A 270 -23.57 -5.83 3.22
CA LEU A 270 -23.43 -5.66 4.66
C LEU A 270 -23.29 -4.17 5.04
N ARG A 271 -23.51 -3.84 6.32
CA ARG A 271 -23.27 -2.51 6.85
C ARG A 271 -21.76 -2.22 6.91
N PRO A 272 -21.31 -0.99 6.54
CA PRO A 272 -19.89 -0.61 6.65
C PRO A 272 -19.32 -0.86 8.06
N GLY A 273 -18.11 -1.41 8.13
CA GLY A 273 -17.40 -1.68 9.38
C GLY A 273 -17.85 -2.93 10.14
N THR A 274 -18.63 -3.83 9.50
CA THR A 274 -19.09 -5.08 10.14
C THR A 274 -18.50 -6.34 9.54
N ASP A 275 -17.42 -6.21 8.78
CA ASP A 275 -16.75 -7.30 8.08
C ASP A 275 -16.31 -8.42 9.01
N ILE A 276 -15.74 -8.10 10.18
CA ILE A 276 -15.32 -9.10 11.19
C ILE A 276 -16.51 -9.95 11.65
N VAL A 277 -17.71 -9.36 11.78
CA VAL A 277 -18.89 -10.10 12.23
C VAL A 277 -19.33 -11.11 11.18
N PHE A 278 -19.35 -10.69 9.92
CA PHE A 278 -19.67 -11.56 8.78
C PHE A 278 -18.65 -12.68 8.62
N LEU A 279 -17.35 -12.32 8.54
CA LEU A 279 -16.26 -13.28 8.36
C LEU A 279 -16.10 -14.18 9.59
N GLY A 280 -16.34 -13.66 10.79
CA GLY A 280 -16.36 -14.42 12.05
C GLY A 280 -17.44 -15.50 12.04
N ALA A 281 -18.61 -15.22 11.46
CA ALA A 281 -19.67 -16.22 11.29
C ALA A 281 -19.25 -17.32 10.28
N LEU A 282 -18.50 -16.98 9.23
CA LEU A 282 -17.92 -17.96 8.32
C LEU A 282 -16.87 -18.83 9.03
N ILE A 283 -15.96 -18.22 9.80
CA ILE A 283 -14.93 -18.92 10.59
C ILE A 283 -15.61 -19.89 11.56
N ASN A 284 -16.63 -19.42 12.30
CA ASN A 284 -17.40 -20.25 13.22
C ASN A 284 -18.01 -21.46 12.49
N TYR A 285 -18.67 -21.24 11.37
CA TYR A 285 -19.26 -22.31 10.57
C TYR A 285 -18.22 -23.35 10.10
N ILE A 286 -17.08 -22.89 9.58
CA ILE A 286 -16.00 -23.76 9.12
C ILE A 286 -15.48 -24.64 10.28
N ILE A 287 -15.25 -24.05 11.46
CA ILE A 287 -14.71 -24.76 12.62
C ILE A 287 -15.74 -25.75 13.17
N GLN A 288 -16.98 -25.32 13.46
CA GLN A 288 -18.02 -26.15 14.07
C GLN A 288 -18.42 -27.34 13.19
N ASN A 289 -18.38 -27.16 11.88
CA ASN A 289 -18.68 -28.22 10.92
C ASN A 289 -17.44 -28.98 10.41
N LYS A 290 -16.27 -28.73 10.98
CA LYS A 290 -14.98 -29.38 10.63
C LYS A 290 -14.67 -29.32 9.14
N LYS A 291 -14.95 -28.17 8.49
CA LYS A 291 -14.76 -27.94 7.06
C LYS A 291 -13.35 -27.42 6.71
N TYR A 292 -12.42 -27.49 7.63
CA TYR A 292 -11.03 -27.06 7.48
C TYR A 292 -10.13 -28.21 6.97
N ASP A 293 -8.99 -27.87 6.39
CA ASP A 293 -7.93 -28.82 5.99
C ASP A 293 -7.06 -29.19 7.21
N ALA A 294 -7.42 -30.29 7.87
CA ALA A 294 -6.76 -30.71 9.10
C ALA A 294 -5.27 -31.03 8.90
N ASP A 295 -4.89 -31.60 7.75
CA ASP A 295 -3.52 -31.95 7.44
C ASP A 295 -2.66 -30.71 7.16
N TYR A 296 -3.20 -29.74 6.44
CA TYR A 296 -2.54 -28.44 6.25
C TYR A 296 -2.33 -27.71 7.58
N LEU A 297 -3.37 -27.69 8.45
CA LEU A 297 -3.28 -27.07 9.78
C LEU A 297 -2.18 -27.70 10.64
N ARG A 298 -2.10 -29.04 10.63
CA ARG A 298 -1.08 -29.80 11.39
C ARG A 298 0.34 -29.44 10.93
N ARG A 299 0.57 -29.36 9.63
CA ARG A 299 1.91 -29.13 9.07
C ARG A 299 2.35 -27.67 9.10
N ASN A 300 1.44 -26.78 8.81
CA ASN A 300 1.79 -25.42 8.41
C ASN A 300 1.32 -24.33 9.39
N THR A 301 0.65 -24.67 10.50
CA THR A 301 0.10 -23.66 11.41
C THR A 301 0.38 -23.93 12.90
N ASN A 302 0.07 -22.94 13.73
CA ASN A 302 0.15 -23.05 15.18
C ASN A 302 -1.10 -23.67 15.84
N ALA A 303 -2.00 -24.31 15.09
CA ALA A 303 -3.27 -24.86 15.59
C ALA A 303 -3.11 -25.77 16.81
N TYR A 304 -2.03 -26.56 16.88
CA TYR A 304 -1.71 -27.51 17.94
C TYR A 304 -0.92 -26.90 19.11
N CYS A 305 -0.45 -25.65 18.99
CA CYS A 305 0.33 -25.02 20.07
C CYS A 305 -0.56 -24.71 21.28
N LEU A 306 -0.02 -24.95 22.47
CA LEU A 306 -0.68 -24.64 23.75
C LEU A 306 -0.40 -23.18 24.11
N LEU A 307 -1.45 -22.43 24.42
CA LEU A 307 -1.35 -21.05 24.92
C LEU A 307 -1.14 -21.04 26.43
N ARG A 308 -0.62 -19.93 26.94
CA ARG A 308 -0.45 -19.68 28.37
C ARG A 308 -1.79 -19.78 29.10
N ASP A 309 -1.76 -20.21 30.37
CA ASP A 309 -2.97 -20.36 31.19
C ASP A 309 -3.58 -19.02 31.63
N ASP A 310 -2.76 -17.95 31.63
CA ASP A 310 -3.15 -16.60 32.02
C ASP A 310 -3.75 -15.78 30.84
N TYR A 311 -3.82 -16.36 29.63
CA TYR A 311 -4.57 -15.78 28.54
C TYR A 311 -6.07 -15.83 28.82
N SER A 312 -6.76 -14.70 28.69
CA SER A 312 -8.20 -14.61 28.84
C SER A 312 -8.80 -13.57 27.87
N PHE A 313 -10.12 -13.70 27.66
CA PHE A 313 -10.93 -12.74 26.90
C PHE A 313 -12.24 -12.53 27.63
N ASP A 314 -12.68 -11.27 27.80
CA ASP A 314 -13.88 -10.93 28.52
C ASP A 314 -14.63 -9.75 27.85
N ALA A 315 -15.73 -10.09 27.18
CA ALA A 315 -16.70 -9.15 26.61
C ALA A 315 -16.08 -8.00 25.78
N GLY A 316 -15.14 -8.32 24.88
CA GLY A 316 -14.46 -7.37 24.01
C GLY A 316 -13.07 -6.91 24.51
N ILE A 317 -12.59 -7.41 25.64
CA ILE A 317 -11.28 -7.05 26.22
C ILE A 317 -10.43 -8.29 26.37
N PHE A 318 -9.22 -8.29 25.78
CA PHE A 318 -8.20 -9.32 26.00
C PHE A 318 -7.45 -9.08 27.31
N SER A 319 -6.83 -10.15 27.86
CA SER A 319 -5.94 -10.04 29.02
C SER A 319 -4.78 -9.06 28.76
N GLY A 320 -4.35 -8.37 29.82
CA GLY A 320 -3.25 -7.39 29.75
C GLY A 320 -3.68 -5.96 29.41
N TYR A 321 -4.97 -5.67 29.27
CA TYR A 321 -5.45 -4.31 28.97
C TYR A 321 -5.20 -3.33 30.11
N ASN A 322 -4.68 -2.16 29.78
CA ASN A 322 -4.53 -1.03 30.68
C ASN A 322 -5.46 0.11 30.23
N GLU A 323 -6.50 0.38 31.00
CA GLU A 323 -7.50 1.39 30.69
C GLU A 323 -6.94 2.82 30.66
N LYS A 324 -5.95 3.13 31.48
CA LYS A 324 -5.35 4.48 31.55
C LYS A 324 -4.54 4.83 30.31
N THR A 325 -3.75 3.87 29.81
CA THR A 325 -2.91 4.05 28.64
C THR A 325 -3.59 3.61 27.35
N ARG A 326 -4.71 2.87 27.47
CA ARG A 326 -5.46 2.26 26.37
C ARG A 326 -4.58 1.35 25.50
N THR A 327 -3.75 0.55 26.16
CA THR A 327 -2.79 -0.38 25.53
C THR A 327 -2.85 -1.74 26.21
N TYR A 328 -2.30 -2.75 25.54
CA TYR A 328 -2.17 -4.10 26.08
C TYR A 328 -0.72 -4.43 26.47
N ASN A 329 -0.51 -5.06 27.63
CA ASN A 329 0.65 -5.89 27.88
C ASN A 329 0.39 -7.28 27.24
N LYS A 330 1.22 -7.67 26.28
CA LYS A 330 1.04 -8.86 25.44
C LYS A 330 1.62 -10.12 26.05
N GLU A 331 2.26 -10.07 27.20
CA GLU A 331 2.95 -11.22 27.83
C GLU A 331 2.02 -12.44 27.98
N THR A 332 0.74 -12.22 28.26
CA THR A 332 -0.26 -13.29 28.40
C THR A 332 -0.66 -13.94 27.08
N TRP A 333 -0.28 -13.36 25.93
CA TRP A 333 -0.63 -13.86 24.60
C TRP A 333 0.38 -14.86 24.04
N GLY A 334 1.32 -15.34 24.87
CA GLY A 334 2.37 -16.26 24.48
C GLY A 334 1.95 -17.72 24.48
N TYR A 335 2.88 -18.59 24.05
CA TYR A 335 2.75 -20.03 24.17
C TYR A 335 3.22 -20.53 25.54
N LYS A 336 2.72 -21.71 25.93
CA LYS A 336 3.45 -22.56 26.87
C LYS A 336 4.70 -23.06 26.16
N VAL A 337 5.84 -22.98 26.81
CA VAL A 337 7.12 -23.41 26.25
C VAL A 337 7.73 -24.56 27.04
N ASP A 338 8.50 -25.41 26.38
CA ASP A 338 9.30 -26.44 26.99
C ASP A 338 10.57 -25.88 27.67
N ALA A 339 11.39 -26.76 28.23
CA ALA A 339 12.65 -26.38 28.91
C ALA A 339 13.66 -25.69 27.98
N ASN A 340 13.49 -25.79 26.65
CA ASN A 340 14.33 -25.15 25.64
C ASN A 340 13.70 -23.88 25.07
N GLY A 341 12.57 -23.39 25.63
CA GLY A 341 11.84 -22.21 25.14
C GLY A 341 11.01 -22.45 23.86
N LYS A 342 10.83 -23.71 23.41
CA LYS A 342 10.05 -24.04 22.22
C LYS A 342 8.57 -24.18 22.56
N PRO A 343 7.65 -23.74 21.67
CA PRO A 343 6.21 -23.89 21.87
C PRO A 343 5.81 -25.37 22.06
N MET A 344 5.12 -25.63 23.15
CA MET A 344 4.56 -26.96 23.44
C MET A 344 3.36 -27.22 22.52
N LYS A 345 3.28 -28.45 21.99
CA LYS A 345 2.18 -28.90 21.13
C LYS A 345 1.41 -30.02 21.78
N ALA A 346 0.08 -29.96 21.71
CA ALA A 346 -0.82 -31.03 22.09
C ALA A 346 -0.83 -32.16 21.04
N LEU A 347 -1.35 -33.33 21.40
CA LEU A 347 -1.53 -34.47 20.47
C LEU A 347 -2.73 -34.24 19.53
N SER A 348 -3.73 -33.47 19.98
CA SER A 348 -4.88 -33.06 19.19
C SER A 348 -5.09 -31.56 19.26
N MET A 349 -5.45 -30.94 18.14
CA MET A 349 -5.77 -29.51 18.09
C MET A 349 -7.08 -29.16 18.85
N SER A 350 -7.87 -30.14 19.25
CA SER A 350 -9.08 -29.97 20.06
C SER A 350 -8.84 -30.09 21.56
N GLU A 351 -7.59 -30.31 22.00
CA GLU A 351 -7.29 -30.32 23.43
C GLU A 351 -7.47 -28.91 24.04
N PRO A 352 -8.00 -28.84 25.27
CA PRO A 352 -8.19 -27.54 25.93
C PRO A 352 -6.89 -26.73 26.02
N GLY A 353 -6.97 -25.45 25.70
CA GLY A 353 -5.84 -24.54 25.73
C GLY A 353 -5.00 -24.52 24.46
N THR A 354 -5.29 -25.34 23.46
CA THR A 354 -4.65 -25.20 22.14
C THR A 354 -5.13 -23.93 21.42
N VAL A 355 -4.34 -23.44 20.45
CA VAL A 355 -4.75 -22.33 19.59
C VAL A 355 -6.09 -22.62 18.93
N MET A 356 -6.32 -23.84 18.42
CA MET A 356 -7.57 -24.19 17.76
C MET A 356 -8.76 -24.22 18.71
N ASP A 357 -8.58 -24.70 19.96
CA ASP A 357 -9.61 -24.65 21.01
C ASP A 357 -9.99 -23.19 21.36
N ARG A 358 -8.99 -22.32 21.52
CA ARG A 358 -9.22 -20.90 21.78
C ARG A 358 -9.87 -20.19 20.60
N LEU A 359 -9.47 -20.50 19.38
CA LEU A 359 -10.09 -19.98 18.17
C LEU A 359 -11.56 -20.40 18.07
N ALA A 360 -11.87 -21.70 18.31
CA ALA A 360 -13.22 -22.23 18.30
C ALA A 360 -14.11 -21.55 19.37
N THR A 361 -13.58 -21.38 20.57
CA THR A 361 -14.27 -20.70 21.68
C THR A 361 -14.55 -19.23 21.33
N HIS A 362 -13.55 -18.51 20.80
CA HIS A 362 -13.66 -17.11 20.45
C HIS A 362 -14.72 -16.86 19.37
N PHE A 363 -14.68 -17.62 18.28
CA PHE A 363 -15.61 -17.43 17.16
C PHE A 363 -16.99 -18.08 17.37
N SER A 364 -17.19 -18.94 18.38
CA SER A 364 -18.52 -19.51 18.69
C SER A 364 -19.60 -18.45 18.96
N ARG A 365 -19.18 -17.25 19.36
CA ARG A 365 -20.08 -16.09 19.62
C ARG A 365 -20.68 -15.50 18.34
N TYR A 366 -20.01 -15.71 17.19
CA TYR A 366 -20.38 -15.18 15.89
C TYR A 366 -21.41 -16.12 15.22
N THR A 367 -22.64 -16.15 15.75
CA THR A 367 -23.74 -16.95 15.15
C THR A 367 -24.32 -16.24 13.94
N PHE A 368 -25.01 -16.96 13.06
CA PHE A 368 -25.64 -16.38 11.89
C PHE A 368 -26.71 -15.34 12.26
N GLU A 369 -27.48 -15.59 13.33
CA GLU A 369 -28.52 -14.69 13.84
C GLU A 369 -27.92 -13.39 14.37
N LYS A 370 -26.85 -13.48 15.13
CA LYS A 370 -26.12 -12.31 15.65
C LYS A 370 -25.47 -11.53 14.50
N ALA A 371 -24.86 -12.25 13.59
CA ALA A 371 -24.26 -11.62 12.41
C ALA A 371 -25.31 -10.90 11.56
N SER A 372 -26.48 -11.49 11.36
CA SER A 372 -27.59 -10.84 10.66
C SER A 372 -28.07 -9.56 11.37
N ALA A 373 -28.24 -9.60 12.69
CA ALA A 373 -28.69 -8.44 13.47
C ALA A 373 -27.70 -7.26 13.39
N ILE A 374 -26.40 -7.52 13.36
CA ILE A 374 -25.34 -6.49 13.34
C ILE A 374 -25.05 -5.99 11.91
N THR A 375 -24.96 -6.89 10.94
CA THR A 375 -24.58 -6.56 9.56
C THR A 375 -25.76 -6.09 8.71
N GLY A 376 -26.98 -6.47 9.08
CA GLY A 376 -28.19 -6.30 8.28
C GLY A 376 -28.33 -7.29 7.13
N MET A 377 -27.38 -8.22 6.96
CA MET A 377 -27.45 -9.29 5.96
C MET A 377 -28.42 -10.38 6.42
N PRO A 378 -29.33 -10.90 5.55
CA PRO A 378 -30.21 -12.00 5.91
C PRO A 378 -29.45 -13.25 6.37
N VAL A 379 -29.95 -13.97 7.37
CA VAL A 379 -29.36 -15.23 7.87
C VAL A 379 -29.13 -16.24 6.73
N ALA A 380 -30.07 -16.32 5.80
CA ALA A 380 -29.96 -17.22 4.64
C ALA A 380 -28.75 -16.90 3.75
N ASP A 381 -28.44 -15.61 3.57
CA ASP A 381 -27.31 -15.15 2.76
C ASP A 381 -25.98 -15.42 3.47
N ILE A 382 -25.90 -15.18 4.79
CA ILE A 382 -24.70 -15.51 5.59
C ILE A 382 -24.43 -17.01 5.52
N LYS A 383 -25.46 -17.84 5.70
CA LYS A 383 -25.35 -19.31 5.61
C LYS A 383 -24.88 -19.73 4.21
N LYS A 384 -25.48 -19.18 3.15
CA LYS A 384 -25.08 -19.46 1.77
C LYS A 384 -23.62 -19.07 1.52
N ALA A 385 -23.18 -17.93 2.01
CA ALA A 385 -21.78 -17.48 1.89
C ALA A 385 -20.83 -18.46 2.60
N ALA A 386 -21.18 -18.92 3.80
CA ALA A 386 -20.39 -19.88 4.57
C ALA A 386 -20.31 -21.25 3.88
N GLU A 387 -21.41 -21.73 3.31
CA GLU A 387 -21.49 -22.99 2.54
C GLU A 387 -20.64 -22.91 1.27
N LEU A 388 -20.74 -21.82 0.51
CA LEU A 388 -19.92 -21.59 -0.70
C LEU A 388 -18.44 -21.60 -0.36
N PHE A 389 -18.03 -20.80 0.65
CA PHE A 389 -16.63 -20.67 1.00
C PHE A 389 -16.01 -22.00 1.48
N SER A 390 -16.75 -22.73 2.31
CA SER A 390 -16.28 -24.01 2.89
C SER A 390 -16.31 -25.18 1.94
N SER A 391 -16.92 -25.07 0.76
CA SER A 391 -17.05 -26.16 -0.21
C SER A 391 -16.21 -25.98 -1.47
N ILE A 392 -15.72 -24.77 -1.76
CA ILE A 392 -14.99 -24.47 -2.99
C ILE A 392 -13.55 -24.09 -2.67
N THR A 393 -12.60 -24.89 -3.17
CA THR A 393 -11.16 -24.67 -2.97
C THR A 393 -10.38 -25.10 -4.22
N PRO A 394 -9.31 -24.38 -4.64
CA PRO A 394 -8.73 -23.23 -3.98
C PRO A 394 -9.53 -21.94 -4.22
N THR A 395 -9.46 -21.04 -3.22
CA THR A 395 -10.10 -19.73 -3.25
C THR A 395 -9.04 -18.64 -3.10
N VAL A 396 -9.13 -17.62 -3.98
CA VAL A 396 -8.39 -16.35 -3.79
C VAL A 396 -9.33 -15.34 -3.14
N MET A 397 -8.86 -14.69 -2.07
CA MET A 397 -9.56 -13.55 -1.46
C MET A 397 -8.90 -12.24 -1.92
N MET A 398 -9.68 -11.38 -2.58
CA MET A 398 -9.24 -10.08 -3.08
C MET A 398 -9.92 -8.96 -2.30
N TYR A 399 -9.18 -7.92 -1.92
CA TYR A 399 -9.73 -6.80 -1.16
C TYR A 399 -9.05 -5.47 -1.49
N ALA A 400 -9.75 -4.38 -1.14
CA ALA A 400 -9.20 -3.04 -1.23
C ALA A 400 -9.58 -2.19 0.01
N LEU A 401 -9.83 -0.91 -0.19
CA LEU A 401 -9.96 0.09 0.87
C LEU A 401 -11.21 -0.10 1.75
N GLY A 402 -12.21 -0.85 1.29
CA GLY A 402 -13.37 -1.22 2.10
C GLY A 402 -13.01 -2.10 3.30
N MET A 403 -11.88 -2.83 3.24
CA MET A 403 -11.38 -3.64 4.34
C MET A 403 -10.32 -2.90 5.18
N THR A 404 -9.57 -1.98 4.57
CA THR A 404 -8.38 -1.41 5.21
C THR A 404 -8.66 -0.10 5.94
N GLN A 405 -9.56 0.75 5.41
CA GLN A 405 -9.78 2.10 5.91
C GLN A 405 -10.80 2.13 7.06
N HIS A 406 -10.52 1.36 8.10
CA HIS A 406 -11.27 1.24 9.35
C HIS A 406 -10.34 1.26 10.57
N THR A 407 -10.86 1.67 11.71
CA THR A 407 -10.14 1.59 13.01
C THR A 407 -9.86 0.16 13.48
N ILE A 408 -10.41 -0.84 12.79
CA ILE A 408 -10.23 -2.28 12.98
C ILE A 408 -9.71 -2.95 11.69
N GLY A 409 -9.07 -2.18 10.79
CA GLY A 409 -8.67 -2.67 9.47
C GLY A 409 -7.63 -3.81 9.51
N VAL A 410 -6.75 -3.83 10.50
CA VAL A 410 -5.80 -4.95 10.71
C VAL A 410 -6.56 -6.22 11.00
N GLU A 411 -7.53 -6.18 11.89
CA GLU A 411 -8.30 -7.35 12.31
C GLU A 411 -9.27 -7.83 11.22
N ASN A 412 -9.83 -6.92 10.40
CA ASN A 412 -10.58 -7.29 9.19
C ASN A 412 -9.76 -8.22 8.28
N ILE A 413 -8.53 -7.83 7.96
CA ILE A 413 -7.65 -8.61 7.07
C ILE A 413 -7.16 -9.89 7.75
N ARG A 414 -7.00 -9.90 9.07
CA ARG A 414 -6.64 -11.11 9.83
C ARG A 414 -7.74 -12.18 9.76
N CYS A 415 -9.02 -11.81 9.64
CA CYS A 415 -10.07 -12.78 9.35
C CYS A 415 -9.79 -13.51 8.03
N PHE A 416 -9.33 -12.82 6.98
CA PHE A 416 -8.92 -13.45 5.73
C PHE A 416 -7.77 -14.43 5.91
N THR A 417 -6.76 -14.05 6.72
CA THR A 417 -5.60 -14.92 6.96
C THR A 417 -6.01 -16.21 7.69
N ILE A 418 -6.90 -16.11 8.68
CA ILE A 418 -7.44 -17.26 9.42
C ILE A 418 -8.24 -18.17 8.50
N ILE A 419 -9.17 -17.63 7.71
CA ILE A 419 -9.98 -18.41 6.77
C ILE A 419 -9.09 -19.14 5.76
N GLN A 420 -8.12 -18.45 5.17
CA GLN A 420 -7.24 -19.04 4.15
C GLN A 420 -6.30 -20.12 4.73
N LEU A 421 -5.85 -19.97 5.99
CA LEU A 421 -5.11 -21.02 6.69
C LEU A 421 -6.01 -22.23 7.02
N LEU A 422 -7.24 -21.99 7.51
CA LEU A 422 -8.19 -23.08 7.76
C LEU A 422 -8.47 -23.90 6.50
N MET A 423 -8.58 -23.27 5.35
CA MET A 423 -8.89 -23.91 4.08
C MET A 423 -7.66 -24.43 3.30
N GLY A 424 -6.44 -24.25 3.83
CA GLY A 424 -5.20 -24.68 3.16
C GLY A 424 -4.95 -24.00 1.81
N ASN A 425 -5.34 -22.74 1.67
CA ASN A 425 -5.26 -22.00 0.41
C ASN A 425 -3.99 -21.16 0.24
N ILE A 426 -3.11 -21.08 1.26
CA ILE A 426 -1.86 -20.32 1.14
C ILE A 426 -0.75 -21.19 0.53
N GLY A 427 -0.04 -20.63 -0.44
CA GLY A 427 1.09 -21.29 -1.11
C GLY A 427 0.71 -22.12 -2.33
N VAL A 428 -0.56 -22.15 -2.73
CA VAL A 428 -1.06 -22.89 -3.90
C VAL A 428 -1.49 -21.95 -5.03
N SER A 429 -1.29 -22.35 -6.28
CA SER A 429 -1.77 -21.58 -7.44
C SER A 429 -3.31 -21.58 -7.47
N GLY A 430 -3.88 -20.39 -7.57
CA GLY A 430 -5.33 -20.17 -7.48
C GLY A 430 -5.86 -20.04 -6.05
N GLY A 431 -4.98 -19.97 -5.05
CA GLY A 431 -5.27 -19.63 -3.66
C GLY A 431 -4.54 -18.37 -3.22
N GLY A 432 -4.79 -17.94 -1.98
CA GLY A 432 -4.08 -16.82 -1.36
C GLY A 432 -4.91 -15.56 -1.11
N ILE A 433 -4.21 -14.48 -0.79
CA ILE A 433 -4.79 -13.17 -0.44
C ILE A 433 -4.17 -12.10 -1.33
N ASP A 434 -5.01 -11.39 -2.07
CA ASP A 434 -4.62 -10.39 -3.06
C ASP A 434 -5.08 -8.99 -2.65
N ALA A 435 -4.15 -8.20 -2.10
CA ALA A 435 -4.37 -6.80 -1.75
C ALA A 435 -4.27 -5.90 -2.98
N LEU A 436 -5.33 -5.13 -3.27
CA LEU A 436 -5.49 -4.30 -4.47
C LEU A 436 -5.07 -2.86 -4.17
N ARG A 437 -3.81 -2.51 -4.40
CA ARG A 437 -3.25 -1.20 -4.08
C ARG A 437 -3.82 -0.08 -4.96
N GLY A 438 -4.20 1.04 -4.35
CA GLY A 438 -4.81 2.18 -5.06
C GLY A 438 -3.81 3.05 -5.80
N GLN A 439 -2.58 3.18 -5.31
CA GLN A 439 -1.51 4.00 -5.90
C GLN A 439 -0.55 3.13 -6.73
N PRO A 440 0.10 3.67 -7.78
CA PRO A 440 0.90 2.88 -8.71
C PRO A 440 2.13 2.24 -8.05
N ASN A 441 2.84 2.98 -7.19
CA ASN A 441 4.07 2.54 -6.54
C ASN A 441 3.96 2.49 -5.00
N VAL A 442 2.73 2.41 -4.45
CA VAL A 442 2.52 2.39 -3.00
C VAL A 442 3.09 1.15 -2.32
N GLN A 443 3.14 0.01 -3.02
CA GLN A 443 3.83 -1.18 -2.52
C GLN A 443 5.29 -0.84 -2.22
N SER A 444 5.96 -0.23 -3.18
CA SER A 444 7.39 0.03 -3.07
C SER A 444 7.73 1.22 -2.17
N SER A 445 6.95 2.30 -2.17
CA SER A 445 7.21 3.40 -1.22
C SER A 445 7.18 2.93 0.23
N THR A 446 6.35 1.91 0.53
CA THR A 446 6.34 1.24 1.82
C THR A 446 7.53 0.30 2.00
N ASP A 447 7.88 -0.48 0.95
CA ASP A 447 9.06 -1.35 0.94
C ASP A 447 10.35 -0.54 1.20
N TYR A 448 10.44 0.68 0.67
CA TYR A 448 11.58 1.60 0.91
C TYR A 448 11.57 2.27 2.28
N GLY A 449 10.53 2.05 3.09
CA GLY A 449 10.46 2.59 4.45
C GLY A 449 10.13 4.08 4.51
N ILE A 450 9.43 4.64 3.49
CA ILE A 450 8.90 6.01 3.57
C ILE A 450 7.68 5.99 4.52
N MET A 451 7.93 5.57 5.74
CA MET A 451 7.00 5.57 6.87
C MET A 451 7.81 5.74 8.14
N PHE A 452 7.25 6.41 9.14
CA PHE A 452 8.01 6.79 10.34
C PHE A 452 8.59 5.58 11.10
N GLN A 453 7.87 4.44 11.11
CA GLN A 453 8.23 3.25 11.88
C GLN A 453 9.24 2.32 11.19
N TYR A 454 9.68 2.63 9.95
CA TYR A 454 10.52 1.72 9.17
C TYR A 454 11.79 2.40 8.59
N TYR A 455 12.82 1.59 8.47
CA TYR A 455 13.90 1.72 7.50
C TYR A 455 13.59 0.88 6.25
N PRO A 456 14.34 1.03 5.15
CA PRO A 456 14.17 0.22 3.94
C PRO A 456 14.01 -1.26 4.23
N SER A 457 13.09 -1.90 3.50
CA SER A 457 12.77 -3.34 3.61
C SER A 457 12.19 -3.76 4.96
N TYR A 458 11.35 -2.90 5.56
CA TYR A 458 10.65 -3.12 6.83
C TYR A 458 11.56 -3.39 8.04
N LEU A 459 12.77 -2.90 8.00
CA LEU A 459 13.63 -2.88 9.19
C LEU A 459 13.04 -1.90 10.20
N SER A 460 12.92 -2.31 11.44
CA SER A 460 12.32 -1.49 12.49
C SER A 460 13.11 -0.21 12.74
N TYR A 461 12.42 0.89 12.87
CA TYR A 461 13.02 2.15 13.28
C TYR A 461 13.48 2.06 14.75
N PRO A 462 14.74 2.46 15.12
CA PRO A 462 15.23 2.33 16.48
C PRO A 462 14.53 3.29 17.44
N THR A 463 14.25 2.78 18.63
CA THR A 463 13.66 3.53 19.74
C THR A 463 14.65 3.61 20.93
N HIS A 464 14.29 4.30 21.99
CA HIS A 464 15.13 4.38 23.20
C HIS A 464 15.45 3.02 23.86
N THR A 465 14.65 1.98 23.54
CA THR A 465 14.93 0.61 23.98
C THR A 465 15.96 -0.10 23.10
N ASP A 466 16.18 0.42 21.89
CA ASP A 466 17.05 -0.11 20.83
C ASP A 466 18.21 0.85 20.50
N ASP A 467 18.66 1.64 21.45
CA ASP A 467 19.62 2.74 21.26
C ASP A 467 21.06 2.28 20.94
N THR A 468 21.30 0.99 20.84
CA THR A 468 22.55 0.39 20.36
C THR A 468 22.25 -0.73 19.37
N LEU A 469 23.19 -1.02 18.45
CA LEU A 469 23.06 -2.12 17.49
C LEU A 469 22.85 -3.46 18.21
N ALA A 470 23.48 -3.68 19.35
CA ALA A 470 23.33 -4.90 20.15
C ALA A 470 21.90 -5.04 20.70
N LYS A 471 21.34 -3.96 21.31
CA LYS A 471 19.95 -3.97 21.78
C LYS A 471 18.96 -4.12 20.65
N TRP A 472 19.17 -3.41 19.55
CA TRP A 472 18.33 -3.54 18.35
C TRP A 472 18.34 -4.97 17.81
N THR A 473 19.54 -5.61 17.76
CA THR A 473 19.68 -7.02 17.35
C THR A 473 18.93 -7.95 18.29
N HIS A 474 19.01 -7.71 19.60
CA HIS A 474 18.30 -8.52 20.59
C HIS A 474 16.79 -8.47 20.40
N HIS A 475 16.21 -7.29 20.12
CA HIS A 475 14.78 -7.13 19.96
C HIS A 475 14.26 -7.53 18.56
N ASN A 476 15.09 -7.40 17.51
CA ASN A 476 14.64 -7.62 16.12
C ASN A 476 15.17 -8.92 15.50
N GLY A 477 16.11 -9.58 16.15
CA GLY A 477 16.73 -10.83 15.69
C GLY A 477 17.98 -10.64 14.84
N THR A 478 18.86 -11.62 14.92
CA THR A 478 20.15 -11.63 14.18
C THR A 478 19.95 -11.66 12.66
N PHE A 479 18.87 -12.29 12.20
CA PHE A 479 18.52 -12.34 10.78
C PHE A 479 18.29 -10.94 10.20
N ARG A 480 17.54 -10.08 10.92
CA ARG A 480 17.28 -8.70 10.50
C ARG A 480 18.49 -7.79 10.70
N ALA A 481 19.28 -8.02 11.74
CA ALA A 481 20.50 -7.25 12.01
C ALA A 481 21.52 -7.33 10.87
N LYS A 482 21.65 -8.49 10.23
CA LYS A 482 22.46 -8.66 9.04
C LYS A 482 22.08 -7.68 7.93
N PHE A 483 20.80 -7.50 7.68
CA PHE A 483 20.31 -6.60 6.63
C PHE A 483 20.48 -5.14 7.02
N LEU A 484 20.31 -4.79 8.31
CA LEU A 484 20.57 -3.41 8.78
C LEU A 484 22.04 -3.03 8.60
N LYS A 485 22.98 -3.91 8.94
CA LYS A 485 24.41 -3.67 8.72
C LYS A 485 24.73 -3.46 7.23
N ASN A 486 24.13 -4.24 6.34
CA ASN A 486 24.28 -4.10 4.90
C ASN A 486 23.69 -2.80 4.35
N LEU A 487 22.55 -2.35 4.89
CA LEU A 487 21.95 -1.05 4.57
C LEU A 487 22.88 0.10 5.00
N LEU A 488 23.39 0.06 6.24
CA LEU A 488 24.31 1.08 6.74
C LEU A 488 25.62 1.12 5.95
N LYS A 489 26.10 -0.06 5.52
CA LYS A 489 27.25 -0.16 4.63
C LYS A 489 26.97 0.44 3.24
N ALA A 490 25.75 0.28 2.70
CA ALA A 490 25.34 0.93 1.46
C ALA A 490 25.23 2.45 1.61
N TRP A 491 24.78 2.92 2.78
CA TRP A 491 24.61 4.37 3.02
C TRP A 491 25.91 5.11 3.33
N PHE A 492 26.81 4.48 4.07
CA PHE A 492 28.01 5.16 4.58
C PHE A 492 29.35 4.58 4.07
N GLY A 493 29.29 3.60 3.16
CA GLY A 493 30.49 3.03 2.55
C GLY A 493 31.51 2.53 3.59
N ASP A 494 32.78 2.89 3.42
CA ASP A 494 33.86 2.47 4.32
C ASP A 494 33.82 3.15 5.70
N ALA A 495 33.09 4.24 5.85
CA ALA A 495 32.88 4.87 7.14
C ALA A 495 32.07 3.97 8.10
N ALA A 496 31.18 3.12 7.57
CA ALA A 496 30.44 2.13 8.34
C ALA A 496 31.21 0.80 8.41
N ASN A 497 31.64 0.40 9.61
CA ASN A 497 32.41 -0.83 9.85
C ASN A 497 32.13 -1.40 11.25
N ALA A 498 32.60 -2.62 11.52
CA ALA A 498 32.36 -3.31 12.78
C ALA A 498 32.96 -2.56 14.01
N GLY A 499 34.00 -1.74 13.82
CA GLY A 499 34.64 -1.00 14.91
C GLY A 499 33.80 0.18 15.42
N ASN A 500 32.75 0.59 14.69
CA ASN A 500 31.86 1.68 15.04
C ASN A 500 30.36 1.30 14.93
N ASP A 501 30.04 0.02 15.12
CA ASP A 501 28.68 -0.51 15.00
C ASP A 501 27.99 -0.10 13.68
N TYR A 502 28.75 -0.03 12.60
CA TYR A 502 28.28 0.40 11.27
C TYR A 502 27.65 1.80 11.26
N LEU A 503 28.04 2.68 12.17
CA LEU A 503 27.44 4.01 12.39
C LEU A 503 25.95 3.94 12.83
N PHE A 504 25.52 2.85 13.44
CA PHE A 504 24.16 2.74 13.99
C PHE A 504 23.82 3.90 14.92
N ASN A 505 24.77 4.29 15.78
CA ASN A 505 24.61 5.39 16.76
C ASN A 505 24.48 6.79 16.11
N ALA A 506 24.72 6.92 14.80
CA ALA A 506 24.51 8.17 14.08
C ALA A 506 23.07 8.29 13.53
N LEU A 507 22.29 7.21 13.55
CA LEU A 507 20.91 7.22 13.09
C LEU A 507 20.01 7.99 14.05
N PRO A 508 18.91 8.59 13.56
CA PRO A 508 17.90 9.19 14.42
C PRO A 508 17.19 8.10 15.23
N ILE A 509 17.07 8.32 16.55
CA ILE A 509 16.42 7.42 17.51
C ILE A 509 15.31 8.19 18.24
N ARG A 510 14.17 7.50 18.47
CA ARG A 510 13.01 8.08 19.12
C ARG A 510 12.69 7.49 20.48
N ASN A 511 11.99 8.28 21.27
CA ASN A 511 11.21 7.75 22.37
C ASN A 511 10.10 6.83 21.79
N GLY A 512 10.04 5.57 22.18
CA GLY A 512 9.16 4.54 21.59
C GLY A 512 7.66 4.74 21.78
N THR A 513 7.25 5.81 22.47
CA THR A 513 5.84 6.16 22.70
C THR A 513 5.29 7.12 21.64
N HIS A 514 6.09 7.58 20.68
CA HIS A 514 5.68 8.56 19.68
C HIS A 514 5.01 7.95 18.46
N ASN A 515 3.95 8.62 18.02
CA ASN A 515 3.33 8.45 16.71
C ASN A 515 3.76 9.63 15.82
N ASP A 516 4.42 9.35 14.68
CA ASP A 516 4.93 10.36 13.75
C ASP A 516 4.25 10.26 12.38
N SER A 517 3.05 9.66 12.34
CA SER A 517 2.24 9.58 11.14
C SER A 517 1.90 10.96 10.60
N MET A 518 1.52 11.04 9.31
CA MET A 518 1.14 12.32 8.69
C MET A 518 -0.03 13.00 9.42
N TYR A 519 -0.90 12.27 10.13
CA TYR A 519 -1.97 12.88 10.94
C TYR A 519 -1.39 13.67 12.10
N VAL A 520 -0.50 13.05 12.86
CA VAL A 520 0.22 13.74 13.97
C VAL A 520 1.12 14.83 13.41
N MET A 521 1.72 14.64 12.25
CA MET A 521 2.53 15.66 11.58
C MET A 521 1.74 16.96 11.35
N PHE A 522 0.49 16.89 10.88
CA PHE A 522 -0.37 18.07 10.71
C PHE A 522 -0.80 18.67 12.06
N GLU A 523 -1.09 17.87 13.08
CA GLU A 523 -1.33 18.36 14.44
C GLU A 523 -0.11 19.12 14.97
N LYS A 524 1.10 18.56 14.80
CA LYS A 524 2.37 19.19 15.18
C LYS A 524 2.67 20.46 14.36
N ALA A 525 2.21 20.51 13.14
CA ALA A 525 2.28 21.74 12.34
C ALA A 525 1.33 22.83 12.88
N ILE A 526 0.13 22.48 13.37
CA ILE A 526 -0.78 23.42 14.06
C ILE A 526 -0.10 23.97 15.32
N GLU A 527 0.58 23.13 16.09
CA GLU A 527 1.36 23.52 17.29
C GLU A 527 2.61 24.33 16.92
N GLY A 528 2.95 24.47 15.64
CA GLY A 528 4.12 25.17 15.16
C GLY A 528 5.45 24.42 15.39
N GLN A 529 5.42 23.12 15.66
CA GLN A 529 6.62 22.29 15.78
C GLN A 529 7.23 22.01 14.40
N ILE A 530 6.43 21.60 13.41
CA ILE A 530 6.89 21.40 12.03
C ILE A 530 7.12 22.78 11.38
N LYS A 531 8.36 23.09 11.04
CA LYS A 531 8.77 24.36 10.42
C LYS A 531 8.92 24.25 8.90
N CYS A 532 9.34 23.07 8.42
CA CYS A 532 9.53 22.79 7.00
C CYS A 532 8.82 21.49 6.65
N LEU A 533 7.90 21.54 5.69
CA LEU A 533 7.19 20.37 5.17
C LEU A 533 7.53 20.17 3.71
N TYR A 534 8.08 18.99 3.37
CA TYR A 534 8.36 18.58 2.00
C TYR A 534 7.34 17.55 1.53
N VAL A 535 6.59 17.88 0.48
CA VAL A 535 5.53 17.05 -0.09
C VAL A 535 5.91 16.64 -1.51
N CYS A 536 6.07 15.35 -1.76
CA CYS A 536 6.53 14.81 -3.04
C CYS A 536 5.47 13.88 -3.64
N GLY A 537 4.82 14.34 -4.74
CA GLY A 537 3.83 13.55 -5.46
C GLY A 537 2.65 13.12 -4.58
N GLN A 538 2.18 13.97 -3.69
CA GLN A 538 1.02 13.75 -2.83
C GLN A 538 0.20 15.04 -2.66
N ASN A 539 -1.09 14.87 -2.34
CA ASN A 539 -2.00 15.98 -2.10
C ASN A 539 -2.75 15.79 -0.76
N PRO A 540 -2.07 15.97 0.40
CA PRO A 540 -2.69 15.80 1.72
C PRO A 540 -3.97 16.61 1.93
N GLN A 541 -4.06 17.82 1.33
CA GLN A 541 -5.25 18.67 1.35
C GLN A 541 -6.49 18.00 0.73
N MET A 542 -6.32 16.85 0.06
CA MET A 542 -7.40 16.07 -0.57
C MET A 542 -7.47 14.63 -0.07
N THR A 543 -6.37 14.05 0.40
CA THR A 543 -6.27 12.61 0.69
C THR A 543 -6.49 12.25 2.13
N ASN A 544 -6.30 13.18 3.07
CA ASN A 544 -6.46 12.89 4.49
C ASN A 544 -7.93 12.98 4.93
N ALA A 545 -8.26 12.36 6.05
CA ALA A 545 -9.52 12.60 6.74
C ALA A 545 -9.50 13.97 7.44
N ASN A 546 -10.68 14.50 7.70
CA ASN A 546 -10.84 15.79 8.39
C ASN A 546 -9.92 16.89 7.83
N LEU A 547 -10.15 17.28 6.60
CA LEU A 547 -9.29 18.24 5.87
C LEU A 547 -9.13 19.59 6.57
N THR A 548 -9.97 19.91 7.55
CA THR A 548 -9.82 21.10 8.39
C THR A 548 -8.52 21.08 9.19
N ILE A 549 -8.10 19.91 9.70
CA ILE A 549 -6.81 19.74 10.41
C ILE A 549 -5.65 19.97 9.44
N VAL A 550 -5.71 19.38 8.24
CA VAL A 550 -4.66 19.55 7.23
C VAL A 550 -4.51 21.03 6.84
N ASN A 551 -5.62 21.72 6.58
CA ASN A 551 -5.59 23.13 6.23
C ASN A 551 -4.98 24.00 7.34
N LYS A 552 -5.39 23.77 8.61
CA LYS A 552 -4.79 24.47 9.76
C LYS A 552 -3.31 24.14 9.90
N GLY A 553 -2.91 22.89 9.71
CA GLY A 553 -1.51 22.46 9.76
C GLY A 553 -0.64 23.14 8.70
N LEU A 554 -1.12 23.22 7.45
CA LEU A 554 -0.41 23.91 6.36
C LEU A 554 -0.22 25.40 6.66
N LYS A 555 -1.17 26.06 7.32
CA LYS A 555 -1.04 27.44 7.78
C LYS A 555 -0.05 27.62 8.95
N GLY A 556 0.23 26.55 9.69
CA GLY A 556 1.20 26.54 10.81
C GLY A 556 2.65 26.31 10.40
N VAL A 557 2.90 25.85 9.17
CA VAL A 557 4.25 25.58 8.65
C VAL A 557 4.90 26.90 8.20
N ARG A 558 6.22 27.07 8.44
CA ARG A 558 6.96 28.24 7.92
C ARG A 558 7.23 28.11 6.43
N THR A 559 7.73 26.95 5.99
CA THR A 559 8.08 26.67 4.58
C THR A 559 7.43 25.38 4.13
N LEU A 560 6.62 25.46 3.08
CA LEU A 560 6.05 24.34 2.39
C LEU A 560 6.76 24.16 1.04
N ILE A 561 7.36 22.99 0.81
CA ILE A 561 8.01 22.61 -0.44
C ILE A 561 7.15 21.55 -1.09
N VAL A 562 6.68 21.77 -2.32
CA VAL A 562 5.84 20.82 -3.06
C VAL A 562 6.49 20.48 -4.39
N GLN A 563 6.70 19.19 -4.61
CA GLN A 563 7.20 18.62 -5.86
C GLN A 563 6.08 17.78 -6.49
N ASP A 564 5.51 18.26 -7.60
CA ASP A 564 4.40 17.57 -8.27
C ASP A 564 4.33 17.94 -9.76
N VAL A 565 3.56 17.17 -10.52
CA VAL A 565 3.30 17.38 -11.96
C VAL A 565 2.40 18.58 -12.22
N PHE A 566 1.46 18.87 -11.32
CA PHE A 566 0.53 20.01 -11.37
C PHE A 566 0.52 20.76 -10.04
N VAL A 567 0.19 22.04 -10.09
CA VAL A 567 -0.15 22.78 -8.87
C VAL A 567 -1.43 22.20 -8.29
N ASN A 568 -1.30 21.48 -7.20
CA ASN A 568 -2.40 20.82 -6.52
C ASN A 568 -2.92 21.63 -5.32
N GLU A 569 -3.99 21.19 -4.66
CA GLU A 569 -4.62 21.88 -3.53
C GLU A 569 -3.67 22.05 -2.33
N THR A 570 -2.69 21.17 -2.17
CA THR A 570 -1.67 21.32 -1.10
C THR A 570 -0.71 22.45 -1.42
N ALA A 571 -0.22 22.57 -2.65
CA ALA A 571 0.63 23.67 -3.07
C ALA A 571 -0.12 25.01 -3.02
N ALA A 572 -1.37 25.01 -3.47
CA ALA A 572 -2.22 26.19 -3.57
C ALA A 572 -3.19 26.33 -2.38
N PHE A 573 -2.88 25.78 -1.20
CA PHE A 573 -3.80 25.74 -0.05
C PHE A 573 -4.25 27.15 0.38
N TRP A 574 -3.44 28.14 0.13
CA TRP A 574 -3.70 29.56 0.39
C TRP A 574 -4.73 30.18 -0.56
N GLU A 575 -5.03 29.56 -1.70
CA GLU A 575 -6.10 29.94 -2.66
C GLU A 575 -7.45 29.30 -2.30
N ARG A 576 -7.54 28.59 -1.18
CA ARG A 576 -8.76 27.88 -0.79
C ARG A 576 -9.94 28.87 -0.67
N PRO A 577 -11.11 28.56 -1.24
CA PRO A 577 -12.31 29.42 -1.10
C PRO A 577 -12.64 29.70 0.36
N GLY A 578 -12.75 30.99 0.69
CA GLY A 578 -13.05 31.46 2.05
C GLY A 578 -11.83 31.79 2.92
N ASP A 579 -10.62 31.51 2.46
CA ASP A 579 -9.36 31.94 3.11
C ASP A 579 -8.92 33.30 2.52
N ASN A 580 -8.26 34.11 3.34
CA ASN A 580 -7.59 35.33 2.88
C ASN A 580 -6.07 35.10 2.80
N PRO A 581 -5.45 35.15 1.60
CA PRO A 581 -4.01 34.89 1.45
C PRO A 581 -3.11 35.79 2.31
N ALA A 582 -3.52 37.04 2.58
CA ALA A 582 -2.76 37.97 3.41
C ALA A 582 -2.55 37.50 4.85
N ASP A 583 -3.46 36.65 5.37
CA ASP A 583 -3.37 36.12 6.73
C ASP A 583 -2.47 34.86 6.82
N ILE A 584 -2.02 34.33 5.67
CA ILE A 584 -1.27 33.08 5.58
C ILE A 584 0.22 33.37 5.43
N GLN A 585 0.98 33.10 6.47
CA GLN A 585 2.41 33.41 6.54
C GLN A 585 3.33 32.26 6.07
N THR A 586 2.80 31.15 5.62
CA THR A 586 3.56 30.04 5.04
C THR A 586 4.10 30.44 3.68
N GLU A 587 5.42 30.43 3.51
CA GLU A 587 5.99 30.50 2.15
C GLU A 587 5.85 29.16 1.44
N VAL A 588 5.66 29.18 0.11
CA VAL A 588 5.54 27.96 -0.68
C VAL A 588 6.54 27.95 -1.83
N ILE A 589 7.28 26.87 -1.96
CA ILE A 589 8.18 26.61 -3.08
C ILE A 589 7.58 25.44 -3.88
N PHE A 590 7.22 25.69 -5.13
CA PHE A 590 6.71 24.64 -6.02
C PHE A 590 7.76 24.25 -7.05
N MET A 591 8.07 22.95 -7.12
CA MET A 591 9.02 22.36 -8.04
C MET A 591 8.30 21.45 -9.06
N PRO A 592 8.20 21.87 -10.35
CA PRO A 592 7.47 21.12 -11.37
C PRO A 592 8.20 19.82 -11.75
N ALA A 593 7.58 18.70 -11.42
CA ALA A 593 8.09 17.37 -11.73
C ALA A 593 7.70 16.93 -13.15
N ALA A 594 8.58 16.18 -13.80
CA ALA A 594 8.30 15.46 -15.02
C ALA A 594 7.32 14.30 -14.77
N SER A 595 6.40 14.04 -15.70
CA SER A 595 5.49 12.91 -15.61
C SER A 595 6.20 11.58 -15.86
N TYR A 596 5.56 10.45 -15.55
CA TYR A 596 6.16 9.12 -15.74
C TYR A 596 6.50 8.78 -17.21
N LEU A 597 5.86 9.43 -18.18
CA LEU A 597 6.20 9.25 -19.60
C LEU A 597 7.47 10.01 -19.98
N GLU A 598 7.83 11.04 -19.23
CA GLU A 598 8.94 11.97 -19.49
C GLU A 598 10.24 11.59 -18.77
N ARG A 599 10.24 10.50 -17.99
CA ARG A 599 11.39 10.03 -17.20
C ARG A 599 11.50 8.50 -17.19
N CYS A 600 12.69 7.98 -16.84
CA CYS A 600 12.93 6.54 -16.66
C CYS A 600 12.94 6.15 -15.17
N GLY A 601 12.90 4.86 -14.92
CA GLY A 601 13.00 4.25 -13.60
C GLY A 601 12.09 3.02 -13.46
N THR A 602 11.98 2.48 -12.26
CA THR A 602 11.16 1.29 -11.99
C THR A 602 9.97 1.61 -11.11
N MET A 603 8.92 0.77 -11.21
CA MET A 603 7.81 0.76 -10.26
C MET A 603 7.47 -0.68 -9.87
N THR A 604 6.95 -0.85 -8.67
CA THR A 604 6.47 -2.12 -8.14
C THR A 604 4.96 -2.10 -8.01
N ASN A 605 4.27 -2.93 -8.76
CA ASN A 605 2.81 -3.00 -8.72
C ASN A 605 2.27 -3.76 -7.49
N SER A 606 0.95 -3.88 -7.36
CA SER A 606 0.30 -4.58 -6.24
C SER A 606 0.75 -6.03 -6.08
N MET A 607 1.11 -6.70 -7.18
CA MET A 607 1.59 -8.09 -7.20
C MET A 607 3.06 -8.23 -6.80
N ARG A 608 3.76 -7.17 -6.46
CA ARG A 608 5.20 -7.12 -6.17
C ARG A 608 6.09 -7.25 -7.42
N MET A 609 5.49 -7.19 -8.61
CA MET A 609 6.21 -7.21 -9.88
C MET A 609 6.84 -5.85 -10.15
N ILE A 610 8.14 -5.84 -10.41
CA ILE A 610 8.91 -4.65 -10.74
C ILE A 610 8.95 -4.49 -12.26
N GLN A 611 8.63 -3.30 -12.76
CA GLN A 611 8.58 -3.00 -14.18
C GLN A 611 9.36 -1.72 -14.51
N TRP A 612 10.06 -1.72 -15.64
CA TRP A 612 10.84 -0.59 -16.11
C TRP A 612 9.99 0.38 -16.95
N ARG A 613 10.19 1.67 -16.73
CA ARG A 613 9.69 2.78 -17.54
C ARG A 613 10.82 3.38 -18.35
N MET A 614 10.67 3.45 -19.66
CA MET A 614 11.61 4.20 -20.52
C MET A 614 11.16 5.67 -20.58
N LYS A 615 12.12 6.58 -20.69
CA LYS A 615 11.82 7.98 -21.06
C LYS A 615 11.28 8.02 -22.48
N GLY A 616 10.09 8.60 -22.62
CA GLY A 616 9.44 8.84 -23.92
C GLY A 616 9.68 10.26 -24.43
N PRO A 617 8.72 11.19 -24.25
CA PRO A 617 8.86 12.58 -24.66
C PRO A 617 9.88 13.32 -23.79
N ASP A 618 10.29 14.49 -24.24
CA ASP A 618 11.06 15.39 -23.41
C ASP A 618 10.16 15.98 -22.31
N PRO A 619 10.71 16.31 -21.12
CA PRO A 619 9.95 16.97 -20.08
C PRO A 619 9.31 18.26 -20.59
N THR A 620 8.02 18.42 -20.27
CA THR A 620 7.24 19.58 -20.70
C THR A 620 7.70 20.84 -19.98
N HIS A 621 7.92 21.93 -20.73
CA HIS A 621 8.45 23.19 -20.21
C HIS A 621 9.79 22.97 -19.50
N ASP A 622 10.01 23.59 -18.34
CA ASP A 622 11.21 23.39 -17.52
C ASP A 622 11.00 22.38 -16.38
N SER A 623 10.06 21.42 -16.53
CA SER A 623 9.90 20.35 -15.53
C SER A 623 11.11 19.42 -15.53
N ARG A 624 11.43 18.85 -14.36
CA ARG A 624 12.59 17.96 -14.18
C ARG A 624 12.16 16.59 -13.62
N PRO A 625 12.87 15.52 -13.95
CA PRO A 625 12.66 14.22 -13.32
C PRO A 625 12.87 14.30 -11.80
N ASP A 626 12.07 13.55 -11.02
CA ASP A 626 12.16 13.57 -9.56
C ASP A 626 13.54 13.15 -9.05
N TYR A 627 14.20 12.17 -9.71
CA TYR A 627 15.57 11.77 -9.34
C TYR A 627 16.57 12.92 -9.51
N TRP A 628 16.40 13.79 -10.50
CA TRP A 628 17.22 14.98 -10.70
C TRP A 628 16.98 16.00 -9.58
N ILE A 629 15.71 16.26 -9.25
CA ILE A 629 15.34 17.21 -8.18
C ILE A 629 15.94 16.74 -6.84
N CYS A 630 15.81 15.46 -6.51
CA CYS A 630 16.40 14.87 -5.31
C CYS A 630 17.94 14.99 -5.30
N ASP A 631 18.59 14.74 -6.44
CA ASP A 631 20.06 14.87 -6.57
C ASP A 631 20.54 16.29 -6.32
N LYS A 632 19.93 17.27 -7.00
CA LYS A 632 20.33 18.67 -6.86
C LYS A 632 20.06 19.20 -5.45
N LEU A 633 18.91 18.83 -4.87
CA LEU A 633 18.56 19.22 -3.50
C LEU A 633 19.56 18.62 -2.49
N TRP A 634 19.87 17.33 -2.60
CA TRP A 634 20.83 16.69 -1.71
C TRP A 634 22.24 17.29 -1.85
N LYS A 635 22.74 17.45 -3.06
CA LYS A 635 24.06 18.08 -3.32
C LYS A 635 24.12 19.49 -2.75
N ARG A 636 23.03 20.28 -2.87
CA ARG A 636 22.98 21.61 -2.28
C ARG A 636 22.98 21.57 -0.74
N ILE A 637 22.27 20.62 -0.14
CA ILE A 637 22.31 20.41 1.31
C ILE A 637 23.75 20.08 1.75
N VAL A 638 24.42 19.11 1.11
CA VAL A 638 25.81 18.75 1.43
C VAL A 638 26.74 19.96 1.33
N GLU A 639 26.60 20.79 0.29
CA GLU A 639 27.38 22.01 0.10
C GLU A 639 27.18 23.01 1.26
N LEU A 640 25.95 23.13 1.77
CA LEU A 640 25.64 24.01 2.91
C LEU A 640 26.25 23.51 4.24
N TYR A 641 26.65 22.24 4.32
CA TYR A 641 27.27 21.64 5.51
C TYR A 641 28.75 21.30 5.33
N LYS A 642 29.36 21.57 4.16
CA LYS A 642 30.73 21.14 3.84
C LYS A 642 31.78 21.59 4.86
N ASP A 643 31.64 22.80 5.39
CA ASP A 643 32.58 23.42 6.33
C ASP A 643 32.19 23.19 7.81
N SER A 644 31.11 22.45 8.06
CA SER A 644 30.69 22.17 9.44
C SER A 644 31.65 21.20 10.12
N THR A 645 32.05 21.54 11.35
CA THR A 645 32.85 20.68 12.24
C THR A 645 32.03 20.00 13.32
N ASP A 646 30.71 20.26 13.35
CA ASP A 646 29.80 19.65 14.31
C ASP A 646 29.59 18.16 14.01
N PRO A 647 29.82 17.25 14.98
CA PRO A 647 29.62 15.82 14.80
C PRO A 647 28.21 15.42 14.35
N LYS A 648 27.17 16.20 14.73
CA LYS A 648 25.78 15.96 14.32
C LYS A 648 25.59 15.99 12.80
N ASP A 649 26.52 16.64 12.06
CA ASP A 649 26.45 16.81 10.61
C ASP A 649 27.24 15.75 9.85
N ASN A 650 27.86 14.79 10.55
CA ASN A 650 28.66 13.72 9.95
C ASN A 650 27.79 12.80 9.08
N THR A 651 26.53 12.52 9.46
CA THR A 651 25.62 11.73 8.65
C THR A 651 25.42 12.33 7.26
N ILE A 652 25.36 13.67 7.16
CA ILE A 652 25.21 14.38 5.88
C ILE A 652 26.50 14.27 5.05
N LYS A 653 27.66 14.44 5.69
CA LYS A 653 28.96 14.45 5.00
C LYS A 653 29.45 13.06 4.61
N LEU A 654 29.11 12.03 5.38
CA LEU A 654 29.53 10.64 5.15
C LEU A 654 28.56 9.85 4.26
N LEU A 655 27.35 10.35 4.01
CA LEU A 655 26.39 9.65 3.18
C LEU A 655 26.90 9.50 1.75
N THR A 656 26.97 8.27 1.26
CA THR A 656 27.33 7.99 -0.14
C THR A 656 26.23 8.43 -1.09
N TRP A 657 26.62 9.05 -2.24
CA TRP A 657 25.67 9.47 -3.27
C TRP A 657 26.31 9.41 -4.66
N ASN A 658 26.87 8.24 -4.99
CA ASN A 658 27.74 8.04 -6.15
C ASN A 658 26.99 7.41 -7.34
N TYR A 659 25.92 8.08 -7.80
CA TYR A 659 25.08 7.54 -8.87
C TYR A 659 25.45 8.08 -10.28
N GLY A 660 26.37 9.05 -10.35
CA GLY A 660 26.77 9.73 -11.57
C GLY A 660 26.10 11.09 -11.77
N ASP A 661 26.03 11.55 -13.02
CA ASP A 661 25.38 12.81 -13.37
C ASP A 661 24.01 12.53 -14.03
N PRO A 662 22.89 12.93 -13.36
CA PRO A 662 21.55 12.72 -13.89
C PRO A 662 21.26 13.51 -15.18
N GLU A 663 22.00 14.59 -15.46
CA GLU A 663 21.86 15.36 -16.70
C GLU A 663 22.56 14.70 -17.90
N ALA A 664 23.75 14.14 -17.66
CA ALA A 664 24.51 13.46 -18.69
C ALA A 664 23.85 12.14 -19.13
N ASN A 665 23.39 11.33 -18.18
CA ASN A 665 22.71 10.06 -18.46
C ASN A 665 21.77 9.66 -17.31
N GLY A 666 20.50 10.08 -17.39
CA GLY A 666 19.50 9.76 -16.39
C GLY A 666 19.18 8.27 -16.26
N GLU A 667 19.28 7.48 -17.33
CA GLU A 667 19.06 6.03 -17.28
C GLU A 667 20.17 5.33 -16.50
N ALA A 668 21.43 5.63 -16.77
CA ALA A 668 22.56 5.07 -16.02
C ALA A 668 22.50 5.52 -14.54
N TYR A 669 22.08 6.75 -14.29
CA TYR A 669 21.91 7.28 -12.94
C TYR A 669 20.92 6.45 -12.11
N VAL A 670 19.70 6.21 -12.63
CA VAL A 670 18.69 5.42 -11.92
C VAL A 670 19.07 3.95 -11.82
N GLU A 671 19.75 3.39 -12.82
CA GLU A 671 20.29 2.03 -12.74
C GLU A 671 21.33 1.87 -11.62
N ASN A 672 22.19 2.87 -11.41
CA ASN A 672 23.19 2.82 -10.34
C ASN A 672 22.52 2.86 -8.95
N ILE A 673 21.41 3.59 -8.79
CA ILE A 673 20.60 3.52 -7.57
C ILE A 673 20.04 2.10 -7.39
N MET A 674 19.46 1.49 -8.42
CA MET A 674 18.89 0.16 -8.32
C MET A 674 19.94 -0.92 -8.07
N LYS A 675 21.18 -0.78 -8.57
CA LYS A 675 22.29 -1.66 -8.25
C LYS A 675 22.68 -1.57 -6.77
N GLU A 676 22.70 -0.37 -6.18
CA GLU A 676 22.91 -0.21 -4.74
C GLU A 676 21.78 -0.83 -3.94
N CYS A 677 20.52 -0.71 -4.40
CA CYS A 677 19.38 -1.37 -3.79
C CYS A 677 19.53 -2.90 -3.81
N ASN A 678 19.91 -3.49 -4.95
CA ASN A 678 20.17 -4.93 -5.09
C ASN A 678 21.33 -5.40 -4.21
N GLY A 679 22.40 -4.62 -4.18
CA GLY A 679 23.60 -4.88 -3.41
C GLY A 679 24.77 -5.45 -4.19
N TYR A 680 25.95 -5.36 -3.55
CA TYR A 680 27.26 -5.76 -4.10
C TYR A 680 28.02 -6.67 -3.12
N ASP A 681 28.78 -7.60 -3.66
CA ASP A 681 29.92 -8.20 -2.97
C ASP A 681 31.10 -7.22 -3.06
N LEU A 682 31.61 -6.76 -1.92
CA LEU A 682 32.67 -5.75 -1.87
C LEU A 682 34.10 -6.33 -2.10
N LYS A 683 34.24 -7.67 -2.16
CA LYS A 683 35.54 -8.31 -2.41
C LYS A 683 35.95 -8.26 -3.88
N ASP A 684 34.97 -8.38 -4.78
CA ASP A 684 35.22 -8.41 -6.22
C ASP A 684 34.31 -7.47 -7.03
N GLY A 685 33.36 -6.83 -6.36
CA GLY A 685 32.46 -5.83 -6.95
C GLY A 685 31.27 -6.39 -7.75
N HIS A 686 31.02 -7.71 -7.72
CA HIS A 686 29.88 -8.26 -8.44
C HIS A 686 28.56 -7.91 -7.76
N LEU A 687 27.48 -7.83 -8.54
CA LEU A 687 26.11 -7.64 -8.05
C LEU A 687 25.61 -8.93 -7.40
N LEU A 688 25.01 -8.81 -6.21
CA LEU A 688 24.47 -9.96 -5.49
C LEU A 688 23.37 -10.66 -6.31
N ARG A 689 23.44 -11.97 -6.43
CA ARG A 689 22.51 -12.80 -7.20
C ARG A 689 21.28 -13.21 -6.43
N GLY A 690 21.32 -13.10 -5.08
CA GLY A 690 20.23 -13.43 -4.20
C GLY A 690 20.58 -13.18 -2.74
N ILE A 691 19.57 -13.27 -1.88
CA ILE A 691 19.67 -12.98 -0.43
C ILE A 691 20.74 -13.81 0.30
N ARG A 692 21.08 -15.00 -0.22
CA ARG A 692 22.08 -15.89 0.39
C ARG A 692 23.49 -15.33 0.33
N GLU A 693 23.77 -14.48 -0.64
CA GLU A 693 25.08 -13.85 -0.78
C GLU A 693 25.28 -12.68 0.20
N ILE A 694 24.21 -12.19 0.86
CA ILE A 694 24.31 -11.15 1.88
C ILE A 694 24.97 -11.71 3.14
N ARG A 695 26.10 -11.13 3.54
CA ARG A 695 26.90 -11.53 4.71
C ARG A 695 26.77 -10.56 5.87
N ASP A 696 27.09 -11.01 7.06
CA ASP A 696 27.05 -10.24 8.32
C ASP A 696 28.42 -9.63 8.70
N ASP A 697 29.44 -9.84 7.88
CA ASP A 697 30.85 -9.50 8.15
C ASP A 697 31.30 -8.15 7.56
N GLY A 698 30.39 -7.39 6.96
CA GLY A 698 30.69 -6.10 6.31
C GLY A 698 31.36 -6.23 4.94
N THR A 699 31.47 -7.44 4.35
CA THR A 699 32.04 -7.69 3.02
C THR A 699 30.98 -7.63 1.91
N THR A 700 29.74 -7.36 2.24
CA THR A 700 28.64 -7.04 1.32
C THR A 700 27.94 -5.77 1.72
N MET A 701 27.24 -5.16 0.78
CA MET A 701 26.29 -4.08 1.02
C MET A 701 25.00 -4.31 0.23
N ALA A 702 23.84 -3.93 0.77
CA ALA A 702 22.56 -4.00 0.07
C ALA A 702 21.61 -2.95 0.65
N GLY A 703 21.23 -1.96 -0.16
CA GLY A 703 20.31 -0.90 0.25
C GLY A 703 18.88 -1.39 0.49
N MET A 704 18.49 -2.49 -0.19
CA MET A 704 17.14 -3.05 -0.15
C MET A 704 17.18 -4.58 -0.23
N TRP A 705 17.38 -5.29 0.88
CA TRP A 705 17.51 -6.75 0.87
C TRP A 705 16.31 -7.48 0.21
N ILE A 706 15.10 -6.93 0.25
CA ILE A 706 13.94 -7.52 -0.43
C ILE A 706 13.95 -7.33 -1.95
N PHE A 707 14.85 -6.51 -2.50
CA PHE A 707 15.11 -6.35 -3.93
C PHE A 707 16.35 -7.12 -4.39
N THR A 708 17.13 -7.68 -3.47
CA THR A 708 18.31 -8.48 -3.83
C THR A 708 17.91 -9.68 -4.69
N GLY A 709 18.53 -9.82 -5.85
CA GLY A 709 18.24 -10.84 -6.85
C GLY A 709 17.62 -10.30 -8.14
N ILE A 710 17.27 -9.00 -8.24
CA ILE A 710 16.78 -8.41 -9.51
C ILE A 710 17.87 -8.32 -10.58
N TYR A 711 19.12 -8.53 -10.22
CA TYR A 711 20.27 -8.74 -11.07
C TYR A 711 20.83 -10.18 -10.97
N GLY A 712 20.00 -11.14 -10.58
CA GLY A 712 20.44 -12.52 -10.29
C GLY A 712 21.12 -13.25 -11.43
N ASP A 713 20.90 -12.83 -12.67
CA ASP A 713 21.57 -13.33 -13.88
C ASP A 713 22.46 -12.27 -14.57
N GLY A 714 22.84 -11.22 -13.84
CA GLY A 714 23.76 -10.18 -14.29
C GLY A 714 23.13 -9.07 -15.13
N VAL A 715 21.82 -9.15 -15.42
CA VAL A 715 21.09 -8.09 -16.15
C VAL A 715 19.92 -7.54 -15.32
N HIS A 716 19.51 -6.32 -15.62
CA HIS A 716 18.36 -5.70 -14.94
C HIS A 716 17.05 -6.37 -15.38
N MET A 717 16.54 -7.30 -14.57
CA MET A 717 15.38 -8.13 -14.89
C MET A 717 14.10 -7.32 -15.14
N ALA A 718 13.91 -6.16 -14.48
CA ALA A 718 12.74 -5.30 -14.70
C ALA A 718 12.66 -4.72 -16.14
N LYS A 719 13.76 -4.70 -16.89
CA LYS A 719 13.79 -4.29 -18.29
C LYS A 719 13.33 -5.38 -19.27
N ARG A 720 13.19 -6.61 -18.78
CA ARG A 720 12.71 -7.75 -19.57
C ARG A 720 11.24 -7.61 -19.88
N ARG A 721 10.80 -8.28 -20.95
CA ARG A 721 9.41 -8.30 -21.42
C ARG A 721 9.06 -9.69 -21.94
N GLY A 722 7.80 -9.95 -22.11
CA GLY A 722 7.30 -11.19 -22.70
C GLY A 722 6.08 -11.76 -21.95
N GLN A 723 5.46 -12.77 -22.54
CA GLN A 723 4.28 -13.44 -21.99
C GLN A 723 4.52 -14.92 -21.67
N GLU A 724 5.78 -15.33 -21.58
CA GLU A 724 6.14 -16.68 -21.17
C GLU A 724 5.62 -16.94 -19.75
N ASP A 725 4.92 -18.07 -19.57
CA ASP A 725 4.29 -18.46 -18.32
C ASP A 725 4.69 -19.91 -17.99
N ASN A 726 5.57 -20.08 -17.02
CA ASN A 726 6.09 -21.38 -16.62
C ASN A 726 4.97 -22.32 -16.15
N GLY A 727 4.86 -23.48 -16.79
CA GLY A 727 3.89 -24.49 -16.45
C GLY A 727 2.43 -24.04 -16.58
N ASN A 728 2.16 -22.89 -17.20
CA ASN A 728 0.83 -22.27 -17.24
C ASN A 728 0.27 -21.99 -15.82
N MET A 729 1.15 -21.68 -14.86
CA MET A 729 0.82 -21.45 -13.44
C MET A 729 0.67 -19.98 -13.09
N GLY A 730 0.82 -19.05 -14.03
CA GLY A 730 0.84 -17.62 -13.77
C GLY A 730 2.21 -17.12 -13.30
N ILE A 731 3.27 -17.82 -13.68
CA ILE A 731 4.66 -17.50 -13.34
C ILE A 731 5.36 -16.94 -14.56
N PHE A 732 5.69 -15.65 -14.52
CA PHE A 732 6.28 -14.91 -15.63
C PHE A 732 7.79 -14.68 -15.38
N PRO A 733 8.70 -15.57 -15.80
CA PRO A 733 10.12 -15.51 -15.45
C PRO A 733 10.85 -14.30 -16.02
N ASN A 734 10.28 -13.65 -17.03
CA ASN A 734 10.88 -12.48 -17.69
C ASN A 734 10.63 -11.15 -16.96
N TYR A 735 10.21 -11.18 -15.68
CA TYR A 735 10.04 -9.97 -14.87
C TYR A 735 10.75 -10.12 -13.52
N ALA A 736 11.04 -8.98 -12.90
CA ALA A 736 11.55 -8.94 -11.53
C ALA A 736 10.42 -8.90 -10.51
N TRP A 737 10.65 -9.48 -9.33
CA TRP A 737 9.71 -9.56 -8.24
C TRP A 737 10.39 -9.25 -6.91
N THR A 738 9.72 -8.53 -6.03
CA THR A 738 10.23 -8.27 -4.67
C THR A 738 9.94 -9.43 -3.72
N TRP A 739 10.62 -9.48 -2.56
CA TRP A 739 10.41 -10.40 -1.44
C TRP A 739 10.85 -11.85 -1.61
N PRO A 740 12.13 -12.08 -1.42
CA PRO A 740 13.29 -11.73 -2.21
C PRO A 740 13.55 -12.80 -3.30
N ASP A 741 14.68 -12.77 -3.95
CA ASP A 741 15.11 -13.80 -4.91
C ASP A 741 14.14 -14.02 -6.09
N ASN A 742 13.31 -13.02 -6.45
CA ASN A 742 12.31 -13.09 -7.52
C ASN A 742 11.21 -14.15 -7.31
N ILE A 743 10.82 -14.45 -6.08
CA ILE A 743 9.71 -15.37 -5.76
C ILE A 743 8.38 -14.76 -6.22
N HIS A 744 7.61 -15.47 -7.07
CA HIS A 744 6.33 -14.99 -7.57
C HIS A 744 5.18 -15.28 -6.61
N MET A 745 5.14 -16.50 -6.04
CA MET A 745 4.16 -16.92 -5.05
C MET A 745 4.84 -17.12 -3.70
N LEU A 746 4.48 -16.29 -2.73
CA LEU A 746 5.02 -16.42 -1.37
C LEU A 746 4.50 -17.69 -0.71
N TYR A 747 5.32 -18.29 0.13
CA TYR A 747 4.99 -19.51 0.90
C TYR A 747 4.71 -20.73 0.03
N ASN A 748 5.22 -20.78 -1.20
CA ASN A 748 4.89 -21.82 -2.17
C ASN A 748 5.19 -23.25 -1.70
N ARG A 749 6.14 -23.45 -0.76
CA ARG A 749 6.42 -24.76 -0.13
C ARG A 749 5.29 -25.23 0.80
N ALA A 750 4.39 -24.36 1.28
CA ALA A 750 3.24 -24.79 2.09
C ALA A 750 2.23 -25.65 1.30
N SER A 751 2.33 -25.67 -0.04
CA SER A 751 1.57 -26.57 -0.92
C SER A 751 2.06 -28.01 -0.91
N CYS A 752 3.21 -28.30 -0.29
CA CYS A 752 3.80 -29.64 -0.23
C CYS A 752 3.53 -30.34 1.11
N ASP A 753 3.58 -31.68 1.06
CA ASP A 753 3.59 -32.51 2.26
C ASP A 753 4.96 -32.49 2.97
N GLU A 754 5.11 -33.27 4.04
CA GLU A 754 6.34 -33.40 4.83
C GLU A 754 7.53 -33.98 4.06
N ASN A 755 7.29 -34.60 2.90
CA ASN A 755 8.31 -35.17 2.02
C ASN A 755 8.63 -34.26 0.84
N GLY A 756 8.03 -33.05 0.81
CA GLY A 756 8.19 -32.09 -0.27
C GLY A 756 7.41 -32.41 -1.54
N LYS A 757 6.41 -33.31 -1.46
CA LYS A 757 5.53 -33.62 -2.59
C LYS A 757 4.31 -32.71 -2.58
N PRO A 758 3.88 -32.16 -3.75
CA PRO A 758 2.68 -31.36 -3.85
C PRO A 758 1.42 -32.10 -3.39
N THR A 759 0.65 -31.51 -2.48
CA THR A 759 -0.64 -32.06 -2.02
C THR A 759 -1.74 -31.86 -3.04
N ARG A 760 -1.58 -30.89 -3.94
CA ARG A 760 -2.50 -30.57 -5.06
C ARG A 760 -1.68 -30.50 -6.36
N PRO A 761 -1.44 -31.62 -7.07
CA PRO A 761 -0.52 -31.67 -8.22
C PRO A 761 -0.85 -30.67 -9.34
N ASP A 762 -2.14 -30.45 -9.65
CA ASP A 762 -2.59 -29.52 -10.71
C ASP A 762 -2.35 -28.04 -10.35
N GLN A 763 -1.97 -27.75 -9.11
CA GLN A 763 -1.72 -26.44 -8.55
C GLN A 763 -0.31 -26.32 -7.94
N ALA A 764 0.54 -27.31 -8.21
CA ALA A 764 1.90 -27.36 -7.74
C ALA A 764 2.72 -26.20 -8.30
N LEU A 765 3.43 -25.51 -7.44
CA LEU A 765 4.37 -24.45 -7.82
C LEU A 765 5.81 -24.91 -7.66
N VAL A 766 6.08 -25.69 -6.61
CA VAL A 766 7.40 -26.20 -6.25
C VAL A 766 7.29 -27.64 -5.73
N TRP A 767 8.39 -28.39 -5.73
CA TRP A 767 8.51 -29.74 -5.17
C TRP A 767 9.96 -30.04 -4.81
N TRP A 768 10.16 -31.03 -3.94
CA TRP A 768 11.47 -31.59 -3.64
C TRP A 768 11.86 -32.62 -4.71
N ASP A 769 12.96 -32.37 -5.42
CA ASP A 769 13.56 -33.31 -6.36
C ASP A 769 14.61 -34.14 -5.62
N GLU A 770 14.24 -35.36 -5.22
CA GLU A 770 15.11 -36.25 -4.47
C GLU A 770 16.36 -36.66 -5.25
N ALA A 771 16.26 -36.77 -6.57
CA ALA A 771 17.38 -37.18 -7.41
C ALA A 771 18.45 -36.09 -7.51
N LYS A 772 18.04 -34.83 -7.48
CA LYS A 772 18.92 -33.66 -7.48
C LYS A 772 19.31 -33.20 -6.08
N GLY A 773 18.54 -33.60 -5.04
CA GLY A 773 18.70 -33.11 -3.67
C GLY A 773 18.43 -31.63 -3.52
N ILE A 774 17.44 -31.09 -4.27
CA ILE A 774 17.07 -29.67 -4.25
C ILE A 774 15.56 -29.46 -4.36
N TRP A 775 15.09 -28.33 -3.86
CA TRP A 775 13.78 -27.80 -4.22
C TRP A 775 13.81 -27.28 -5.66
N ASP A 776 12.88 -27.75 -6.47
CA ASP A 776 12.68 -27.36 -7.86
C ASP A 776 11.23 -26.94 -8.11
N GLY A 777 10.89 -26.41 -9.29
CA GLY A 777 9.51 -26.04 -9.61
C GLY A 777 9.34 -25.09 -10.78
N TYR A 778 8.11 -24.67 -11.00
CA TYR A 778 7.75 -23.64 -11.96
C TYR A 778 8.09 -22.24 -11.44
N ASP A 779 8.07 -22.06 -10.11
CA ASP A 779 8.45 -20.84 -9.39
C ASP A 779 9.78 -21.04 -8.65
N VAL A 780 10.38 -19.92 -8.23
CA VAL A 780 11.50 -19.94 -7.30
C VAL A 780 11.02 -20.47 -5.95
N PRO A 781 11.59 -21.55 -5.42
CA PRO A 781 11.19 -22.11 -4.12
C PRO A 781 11.43 -21.09 -2.98
N ASP A 782 10.40 -20.86 -2.17
CA ASP A 782 10.48 -19.95 -1.02
C ASP A 782 11.27 -20.61 0.14
N VAL A 783 12.55 -20.76 -0.06
CA VAL A 783 13.54 -21.35 0.87
C VAL A 783 14.83 -20.57 0.78
N GLY A 784 15.54 -20.44 1.90
CA GLY A 784 16.85 -19.75 1.92
C GLY A 784 17.90 -20.49 1.10
N ASP A 785 17.99 -21.80 1.25
CA ASP A 785 18.88 -22.68 0.49
C ASP A 785 18.07 -23.83 -0.11
N ARG A 786 18.11 -23.96 -1.43
CA ARG A 786 17.37 -24.99 -2.17
C ARG A 786 17.78 -26.42 -1.80
N THR A 787 18.96 -26.60 -1.22
CA THR A 787 19.48 -27.91 -0.74
C THR A 787 18.95 -28.27 0.65
N GLN A 788 18.29 -27.38 1.35
CA GLN A 788 17.62 -27.67 2.63
C GLN A 788 16.38 -28.52 2.38
N GLY A 789 16.56 -29.83 2.43
CA GLY A 789 15.48 -30.81 2.19
C GLY A 789 14.31 -30.67 3.15
N PRO A 790 13.14 -31.24 2.80
CA PRO A 790 11.90 -31.12 3.58
C PRO A 790 12.01 -31.63 5.02
N ASN A 791 12.93 -32.55 5.32
CA ASN A 791 13.18 -33.09 6.64
C ASN A 791 14.24 -32.35 7.46
N THR A 792 14.76 -31.22 6.95
CA THR A 792 15.72 -30.38 7.67
C THR A 792 14.98 -29.22 8.39
N PRO A 793 15.55 -28.64 9.47
CA PRO A 793 14.91 -27.53 10.17
C PRO A 793 14.56 -26.34 9.25
N GLY A 794 15.40 -26.00 8.29
CA GLY A 794 15.13 -24.93 7.30
C GLY A 794 14.07 -25.32 6.27
N GLY A 795 14.07 -26.60 5.83
CA GLY A 795 13.10 -27.14 4.88
C GLY A 795 11.68 -27.24 5.42
N GLN A 796 11.54 -27.40 6.73
CA GLN A 796 10.24 -27.52 7.42
C GLN A 796 9.53 -26.18 7.70
N LYS A 797 10.15 -25.04 7.36
CA LYS A 797 9.64 -23.68 7.66
C LYS A 797 9.12 -22.97 6.38
N PRO A 798 7.91 -23.27 5.87
CA PRO A 798 7.39 -22.62 4.67
C PRO A 798 7.08 -21.12 4.86
N PHE A 799 6.80 -20.69 6.09
CA PHE A 799 6.58 -19.28 6.47
C PHE A 799 7.84 -18.71 7.14
N ARG A 800 8.97 -18.85 6.47
CA ARG A 800 10.33 -18.60 7.00
C ARG A 800 10.57 -17.22 7.61
N MET A 801 9.68 -16.25 7.38
CA MET A 801 9.78 -14.89 7.94
C MET A 801 9.05 -14.73 9.29
N ASN A 802 8.34 -15.76 9.74
CA ASN A 802 7.86 -15.86 11.11
C ASN A 802 8.91 -16.55 11.99
N GLY A 803 8.99 -16.22 13.26
CA GLY A 803 9.91 -16.86 14.21
C GLY A 803 9.72 -18.37 14.29
N GLU A 804 8.44 -18.82 14.30
CA GLU A 804 8.11 -20.26 14.30
C GLU A 804 8.29 -20.92 12.92
N GLY A 805 8.31 -20.15 11.85
CA GLY A 805 8.34 -20.63 10.48
C GLY A 805 7.04 -21.23 9.95
N ILE A 806 5.92 -20.98 10.64
CA ILE A 806 4.57 -21.48 10.34
C ILE A 806 3.54 -20.35 10.26
N GLY A 807 2.38 -20.61 9.66
CA GLY A 807 1.25 -19.70 9.62
C GLY A 807 0.57 -19.59 10.99
N ARG A 808 0.08 -18.41 11.35
CA ARG A 808 -0.42 -18.12 12.69
C ARG A 808 -1.91 -17.79 12.68
N LEU A 809 -2.73 -18.70 13.20
CA LEU A 809 -4.15 -18.50 13.46
C LEU A 809 -4.35 -17.55 14.65
N PHE A 810 -3.53 -17.69 15.66
CA PHE A 810 -3.42 -16.82 16.82
C PHE A 810 -2.08 -16.10 16.76
N ALA A 811 -2.06 -14.78 16.84
CA ALA A 811 -0.82 -14.01 16.85
C ALA A 811 -0.17 -14.03 18.23
N ALA A 812 0.56 -15.12 18.51
CA ALA A 812 1.24 -15.29 19.79
C ALA A 812 2.49 -14.42 19.92
N GLU A 813 2.76 -13.93 21.12
CA GLU A 813 4.03 -13.32 21.47
C GLU A 813 5.09 -14.40 21.54
N TYR A 814 6.04 -14.42 20.61
CA TYR A 814 7.06 -15.44 20.49
C TYR A 814 8.33 -14.88 19.83
N SER A 815 9.46 -15.27 20.38
CA SER A 815 10.77 -15.06 19.77
C SER A 815 11.49 -16.39 19.66
N ASP A 816 12.05 -16.70 18.50
CA ASP A 816 12.93 -17.86 18.33
C ASP A 816 14.28 -17.54 18.97
N VAL A 817 14.61 -18.26 20.03
CA VAL A 817 15.87 -18.09 20.77
C VAL A 817 16.74 -19.32 20.55
N GLU A 818 17.93 -19.14 20.02
CA GLU A 818 18.95 -20.18 19.89
C GLU A 818 20.20 -19.74 20.65
N SER A 819 20.67 -20.60 21.58
CA SER A 819 21.89 -20.35 22.38
C SER A 819 21.84 -19.04 23.21
N GLY A 820 20.64 -18.59 23.60
CA GLY A 820 20.46 -17.34 24.36
C GLY A 820 20.38 -16.06 23.52
N GLU A 821 20.47 -16.17 22.20
CA GLU A 821 20.32 -15.05 21.28
C GLU A 821 18.98 -15.11 20.53
N THR A 822 18.30 -13.97 20.38
CA THR A 822 17.09 -13.87 19.57
C THR A 822 17.44 -13.99 18.10
N ARG A 823 16.94 -15.05 17.42
CA ARG A 823 17.15 -15.24 15.98
C ARG A 823 16.13 -14.48 15.14
N ASP A 824 14.89 -14.51 15.57
CA ASP A 824 13.77 -13.87 14.89
C ASP A 824 12.63 -13.59 15.87
N HIS A 825 11.85 -12.53 15.59
CA HIS A 825 10.73 -12.10 16.41
C HIS A 825 9.47 -11.99 15.56
N SER A 826 8.38 -12.59 16.05
CA SER A 826 7.09 -12.58 15.36
C SER A 826 6.30 -11.30 15.70
N TYR A 827 5.74 -10.65 14.69
CA TYR A 827 4.89 -9.49 14.90
C TYR A 827 3.54 -9.87 15.53
N VAL A 828 3.10 -9.08 16.51
CA VAL A 828 1.79 -9.23 17.18
C VAL A 828 1.05 -7.89 17.14
N PRO A 829 -0.22 -7.83 16.67
CA PRO A 829 -1.02 -6.62 16.70
C PRO A 829 -1.13 -6.01 18.11
N VAL A 830 -1.35 -4.71 18.19
CA VAL A 830 -1.41 -4.02 19.49
C VAL A 830 -2.80 -4.06 20.14
N ASP A 831 -3.82 -4.45 19.39
CA ASP A 831 -5.22 -4.45 19.80
C ASP A 831 -5.83 -5.85 19.99
N GLY A 832 -5.10 -6.94 19.68
CA GLY A 832 -5.54 -8.28 19.97
C GLY A 832 -4.78 -9.39 19.26
N PRO A 833 -4.68 -10.58 19.86
CA PRO A 833 -4.08 -11.75 19.22
C PRO A 833 -5.05 -12.47 18.27
N LEU A 834 -6.35 -12.18 18.36
CA LEU A 834 -7.43 -12.66 17.51
C LEU A 834 -8.30 -11.48 17.05
N PRO A 835 -8.89 -11.55 15.85
CA PRO A 835 -9.88 -10.55 15.42
C PRO A 835 -11.07 -10.48 16.37
N GLU A 836 -11.36 -9.28 16.85
CA GLU A 836 -12.56 -8.98 17.63
C GLU A 836 -13.32 -7.83 16.98
N PHE A 837 -14.65 -7.94 16.99
CA PHE A 837 -15.51 -6.92 16.44
C PHE A 837 -15.71 -5.76 17.42
N TYR A 838 -15.49 -4.57 16.91
CA TYR A 838 -15.85 -3.32 17.55
C TYR A 838 -16.63 -2.47 16.55
N GLU A 839 -17.61 -1.70 17.04
CA GLU A 839 -18.29 -0.71 16.20
C GLU A 839 -17.30 0.38 15.74
N PRO A 840 -17.50 0.97 14.55
CA PRO A 840 -16.86 2.23 14.20
C PRO A 840 -17.08 3.28 15.29
N VAL A 841 -16.18 4.24 15.40
CA VAL A 841 -16.27 5.31 16.42
C VAL A 841 -17.58 6.06 16.32
N GLU A 842 -18.04 6.34 15.08
CA GLU A 842 -19.39 6.85 14.79
C GLU A 842 -20.22 5.68 14.23
N SER A 843 -21.15 5.19 15.01
CA SER A 843 -21.99 4.06 14.66
C SER A 843 -23.48 4.37 14.86
N PRO A 844 -24.37 3.85 14.00
CA PRO A 844 -25.82 4.00 14.16
C PRO A 844 -26.39 3.17 15.32
N THR A 845 -25.59 2.31 15.94
CA THR A 845 -26.05 1.37 16.97
C THR A 845 -24.99 1.11 18.04
N LYS A 846 -25.42 0.53 19.15
CA LYS A 846 -24.49 0.02 20.18
C LYS A 846 -23.86 -1.29 19.73
N ASN A 847 -22.65 -1.57 20.23
CA ASN A 847 -22.01 -2.87 20.02
C ASN A 847 -22.80 -3.99 20.72
N MET A 848 -23.34 -4.91 19.92
CA MET A 848 -24.18 -6.02 20.36
C MET A 848 -23.45 -7.37 20.36
N MET A 849 -22.12 -7.36 20.15
CA MET A 849 -21.38 -8.61 19.94
C MET A 849 -21.37 -9.50 21.19
N ASN A 850 -21.20 -8.92 22.37
CA ASN A 850 -21.17 -9.64 23.65
C ASN A 850 -22.26 -9.14 24.59
N GLU A 851 -22.78 -10.07 25.41
CA GLU A 851 -23.53 -9.67 26.58
C GLU A 851 -22.61 -8.95 27.57
N GLY A 852 -23.04 -7.79 28.06
CA GLY A 852 -22.20 -6.95 28.91
C GLY A 852 -20.97 -6.37 28.21
N GLN A 853 -21.07 -6.10 26.90
CA GLN A 853 -20.00 -5.53 26.08
C GLN A 853 -19.29 -4.36 26.77
N LYS A 854 -17.96 -4.52 26.99
CA LYS A 854 -17.14 -3.55 27.71
C LYS A 854 -16.60 -2.41 26.85
N ALA A 855 -16.50 -2.61 25.52
CA ALA A 855 -15.99 -1.63 24.59
C ALA A 855 -16.95 -1.41 23.40
N GLN A 856 -17.41 -0.16 23.21
CA GLN A 856 -18.25 0.22 22.07
C GLN A 856 -17.45 0.13 20.77
N PHE A 857 -16.25 0.71 20.75
CA PHE A 857 -15.30 0.74 19.66
C PHE A 857 -13.94 0.22 20.15
N ASN A 858 -13.00 0.01 19.24
CA ASN A 858 -11.67 -0.54 19.56
C ASN A 858 -11.07 0.18 20.78
N PRO A 859 -10.77 -0.52 21.87
CA PRO A 859 -10.29 0.11 23.11
C PRO A 859 -8.94 0.81 22.95
N CYS A 860 -8.17 0.44 21.93
CA CYS A 860 -6.86 1.02 21.61
C CYS A 860 -6.93 2.11 20.53
N VAL A 861 -8.11 2.43 19.97
CA VAL A 861 -8.26 3.42 18.89
C VAL A 861 -7.59 4.76 19.24
N ILE A 862 -6.90 5.35 18.25
CA ILE A 862 -6.22 6.62 18.42
C ILE A 862 -7.17 7.74 17.97
N TYR A 863 -7.38 8.70 18.86
CA TYR A 863 -8.13 9.91 18.55
C TYR A 863 -7.19 11.07 18.23
N PRO A 864 -7.62 12.04 17.40
CA PRO A 864 -6.90 13.29 17.20
C PRO A 864 -6.66 14.02 18.53
N ARG A 865 -5.57 14.76 18.56
CA ARG A 865 -5.11 15.50 19.77
C ARG A 865 -5.61 16.93 19.82
N VAL A 866 -6.34 17.39 18.80
CA VAL A 866 -6.92 18.75 18.73
C VAL A 866 -8.34 18.70 19.29
N PRO A 867 -8.58 19.00 20.59
CA PRO A 867 -9.83 18.71 21.27
C PRO A 867 -11.06 19.38 20.64
N GLU A 868 -10.91 20.60 20.14
CA GLU A 868 -12.00 21.34 19.51
C GLU A 868 -12.43 20.76 18.15
N LEU A 869 -11.63 19.87 17.56
CA LEU A 869 -11.90 19.20 16.29
C LEU A 869 -12.34 17.73 16.46
N GLN A 870 -12.42 17.23 17.70
CA GLN A 870 -12.70 15.83 18.05
C GLN A 870 -14.18 15.53 18.29
N LYS A 871 -15.09 16.23 17.67
CA LYS A 871 -16.52 15.98 17.86
C LYS A 871 -16.94 14.67 17.21
N ILE A 872 -17.50 13.76 17.99
CA ILE A 872 -18.09 12.49 17.55
C ILE A 872 -19.58 12.72 17.29
N GLY A 873 -20.06 12.33 16.10
CA GLY A 873 -21.46 12.38 15.73
C GLY A 873 -22.29 11.30 16.44
N THR A 874 -23.53 11.64 16.75
CA THR A 874 -24.51 10.71 17.33
C THR A 874 -25.60 10.36 16.30
N PRO A 875 -26.23 9.18 16.39
CA PRO A 875 -27.31 8.82 15.46
C PRO A 875 -28.53 9.76 15.52
N ASP A 876 -28.78 10.42 16.65
CA ASP A 876 -29.89 11.36 16.81
C ASP A 876 -29.70 12.63 15.98
N GLU A 877 -28.44 13.09 15.83
CA GLU A 877 -28.11 14.28 15.05
C GLU A 877 -27.72 13.94 13.59
N TYR A 878 -27.07 12.78 13.39
CA TYR A 878 -26.53 12.33 12.10
C TYR A 878 -26.98 10.89 11.82
N PRO A 879 -28.23 10.71 11.34
CA PRO A 879 -28.87 9.39 11.30
C PRO A 879 -28.41 8.45 10.18
N TYR A 880 -27.56 8.91 9.26
CA TYR A 880 -27.16 8.14 8.09
C TYR A 880 -25.69 7.75 8.16
N VAL A 881 -25.37 6.53 7.70
CA VAL A 881 -23.98 6.06 7.62
C VAL A 881 -23.35 6.54 6.32
N LEU A 882 -22.32 7.38 6.41
CA LEU A 882 -21.56 7.89 5.28
C LEU A 882 -20.37 6.96 5.01
N CYS A 883 -20.24 6.53 3.76
CA CYS A 883 -19.09 5.78 3.24
C CYS A 883 -18.46 6.53 2.06
N SER A 884 -17.14 6.66 2.03
CA SER A 884 -16.46 7.22 0.87
C SER A 884 -16.40 6.22 -0.29
N SER A 885 -16.48 6.70 -1.54
CA SER A 885 -16.47 5.88 -2.74
C SER A 885 -15.48 6.37 -3.80
N SER A 886 -15.19 5.53 -4.77
CA SER A 886 -14.32 5.82 -5.92
C SER A 886 -15.08 5.69 -7.23
N LEU A 887 -14.56 6.32 -8.28
CA LEU A 887 -15.13 6.35 -9.62
C LEU A 887 -14.18 5.73 -10.65
N THR A 888 -14.72 5.31 -11.79
CA THR A 888 -13.90 4.84 -12.93
C THR A 888 -13.11 5.97 -13.57
N GLU A 889 -13.70 7.14 -13.66
CA GLU A 889 -13.20 8.30 -14.40
C GLU A 889 -12.15 9.09 -13.61
N HIS A 890 -12.29 9.13 -12.28
CA HIS A 890 -11.37 9.84 -11.40
C HIS A 890 -10.57 8.89 -10.50
N TRP A 891 -9.30 9.21 -10.31
CA TRP A 891 -8.37 8.38 -9.56
C TRP A 891 -7.93 9.06 -8.26
N CYS A 892 -8.08 8.37 -7.13
CA CYS A 892 -7.71 8.85 -5.80
C CYS A 892 -8.25 10.27 -5.54
N SER A 893 -7.39 11.22 -5.16
CA SER A 893 -7.75 12.63 -4.94
C SER A 893 -8.23 13.38 -6.19
N GLY A 894 -8.17 12.77 -7.37
CA GLY A 894 -8.55 13.42 -8.63
C GLY A 894 -7.51 14.39 -9.18
N THR A 895 -6.43 14.67 -8.47
CA THR A 895 -5.42 15.70 -8.83
C THR A 895 -4.96 15.60 -10.28
N ILE A 896 -4.64 14.41 -10.78
CA ILE A 896 -4.19 14.22 -12.16
C ILE A 896 -5.37 14.09 -13.12
N THR A 897 -6.40 13.31 -12.76
CA THR A 897 -7.53 13.03 -13.65
C THR A 897 -8.42 14.24 -13.88
N ARG A 898 -8.50 15.19 -12.94
CA ARG A 898 -9.18 16.48 -13.13
C ARG A 898 -8.46 17.43 -14.10
N ASN A 899 -7.24 17.08 -14.55
CA ASN A 899 -6.52 17.79 -15.60
C ASN A 899 -6.59 17.08 -16.96
N ILE A 900 -7.45 16.07 -17.11
CA ILE A 900 -7.70 15.35 -18.35
C ILE A 900 -9.10 15.70 -18.87
N PRO A 901 -9.24 16.46 -19.99
CA PRO A 901 -10.51 17.07 -20.42
C PRO A 901 -11.66 16.06 -20.53
N TYR A 902 -11.51 14.97 -21.26
CA TYR A 902 -12.60 14.03 -21.50
C TYR A 902 -13.01 13.21 -20.26
N LEU A 903 -12.13 13.02 -19.27
CA LEU A 903 -12.54 12.42 -17.99
C LEU A 903 -13.45 13.37 -17.20
N ASN A 904 -13.20 14.67 -17.30
CA ASN A 904 -14.06 15.71 -16.71
C ASN A 904 -15.39 15.83 -17.45
N GLU A 905 -15.44 15.59 -18.77
CA GLU A 905 -16.70 15.55 -19.53
C GLU A 905 -17.61 14.40 -19.08
N LEU A 906 -17.03 13.27 -18.70
CA LEU A 906 -17.78 12.10 -18.23
C LEU A 906 -18.38 12.32 -16.85
N VAL A 907 -17.61 12.90 -15.91
CA VAL A 907 -18.07 13.21 -14.54
C VAL A 907 -17.51 14.55 -14.10
N LYS A 908 -18.35 15.58 -14.12
CA LYS A 908 -17.93 17.00 -13.95
C LYS A 908 -17.89 17.50 -12.53
N GLU A 909 -18.73 16.94 -11.66
CA GLU A 909 -18.99 17.51 -10.34
C GLU A 909 -19.24 16.43 -9.29
N PRO A 910 -18.99 16.73 -7.99
CA PRO A 910 -19.26 15.80 -6.92
C PRO A 910 -20.77 15.59 -6.70
N PHE A 911 -21.11 14.44 -6.17
CA PHE A 911 -22.46 14.03 -5.84
C PHE A 911 -22.49 13.14 -4.60
N VAL A 912 -23.67 12.96 -4.00
CA VAL A 912 -23.93 11.95 -2.99
C VAL A 912 -24.93 10.92 -3.53
N GLU A 913 -24.58 9.63 -3.45
CA GLU A 913 -25.51 8.55 -3.77
C GLU A 913 -26.43 8.28 -2.57
N ILE A 914 -27.73 8.30 -2.80
CA ILE A 914 -28.77 7.99 -1.80
C ILE A 914 -29.79 7.00 -2.37
N SER A 915 -30.44 6.22 -1.49
CA SER A 915 -31.50 5.30 -1.88
C SER A 915 -32.78 6.03 -2.31
N GLU A 916 -33.62 5.35 -3.09
CA GLU A 916 -34.96 5.85 -3.44
C GLU A 916 -35.82 6.07 -2.16
N GLN A 917 -35.65 5.19 -1.16
CA GLN A 917 -36.35 5.28 0.12
C GLN A 917 -35.93 6.53 0.90
N LEU A 918 -34.59 6.78 1.00
CA LEU A 918 -34.09 7.98 1.65
C LEU A 918 -34.51 9.25 0.90
N ALA A 919 -34.42 9.24 -0.43
CA ALA A 919 -34.83 10.38 -1.26
C ALA A 919 -36.30 10.73 -1.04
N ALA A 920 -37.18 9.73 -0.99
CA ALA A 920 -38.60 9.94 -0.67
C ALA A 920 -38.79 10.50 0.75
N LYS A 921 -38.06 9.97 1.74
CA LYS A 921 -38.13 10.40 3.14
C LYS A 921 -37.75 11.87 3.33
N ILE A 922 -36.75 12.37 2.63
CA ILE A 922 -36.26 13.76 2.74
C ILE A 922 -36.81 14.70 1.65
N GLY A 923 -37.70 14.20 0.78
CA GLY A 923 -38.32 14.99 -0.28
C GLY A 923 -37.37 15.46 -1.41
N VAL A 924 -36.39 14.67 -1.76
CA VAL A 924 -35.33 14.96 -2.74
C VAL A 924 -35.52 14.12 -4.00
N ARG A 925 -35.17 14.67 -5.17
CA ARG A 925 -35.13 13.98 -6.46
C ARG A 925 -33.71 13.93 -6.99
N GLY A 926 -33.46 13.02 -7.91
CA GLY A 926 -32.16 12.95 -8.61
C GLY A 926 -31.83 14.25 -9.31
N GLY A 927 -30.64 14.80 -9.04
CA GLY A 927 -30.17 16.09 -9.53
C GLY A 927 -30.45 17.29 -8.62
N ASP A 928 -31.31 17.19 -7.60
CA ASP A 928 -31.51 18.23 -6.61
C ASP A 928 -30.22 18.51 -5.83
N ARG A 929 -30.03 19.75 -5.38
CA ARG A 929 -28.93 20.07 -4.46
C ARG A 929 -29.33 19.68 -3.05
N VAL A 930 -28.38 19.07 -2.37
CA VAL A 930 -28.50 18.64 -0.97
C VAL A 930 -27.26 19.09 -0.19
N ARG A 931 -27.49 19.38 1.09
CA ARG A 931 -26.42 19.60 2.06
C ARG A 931 -26.14 18.28 2.77
N VAL A 932 -24.89 17.83 2.71
CA VAL A 932 -24.39 16.69 3.49
C VAL A 932 -23.54 17.26 4.62
N SER A 933 -23.89 16.92 5.86
CA SER A 933 -23.23 17.46 7.06
C SER A 933 -22.79 16.35 8.03
N THR A 934 -21.71 16.60 8.72
CA THR A 934 -21.21 15.85 9.88
C THR A 934 -20.84 16.82 10.99
N THR A 935 -20.38 16.37 12.14
CA THR A 935 -19.87 17.26 13.21
C THR A 935 -18.71 18.14 12.76
N ARG A 936 -18.00 17.79 11.66
CA ARG A 936 -16.75 18.41 11.19
C ARG A 936 -16.95 19.46 10.11
N ALA A 937 -17.89 19.22 9.20
CA ALA A 937 -18.16 20.12 8.07
C ALA A 937 -19.55 19.88 7.47
N ALA A 938 -19.95 20.81 6.61
CA ALA A 938 -21.10 20.65 5.71
C ALA A 938 -20.68 21.04 4.29
N ILE A 939 -21.15 20.27 3.30
CA ILE A 939 -20.89 20.52 1.88
C ILE A 939 -22.17 20.39 1.07
N GLU A 940 -22.25 21.13 -0.03
CA GLU A 940 -23.41 21.08 -0.93
C GLU A 940 -23.02 20.39 -2.24
N VAL A 941 -23.80 19.36 -2.58
CA VAL A 941 -23.57 18.53 -3.76
C VAL A 941 -24.90 18.14 -4.40
N LYS A 942 -24.86 17.53 -5.58
CA LYS A 942 -26.06 16.93 -6.20
C LYS A 942 -26.40 15.59 -5.59
N ALA A 943 -27.69 15.30 -5.46
CA ALA A 943 -28.19 13.98 -5.09
C ALA A 943 -28.22 13.07 -6.31
N MET A 944 -27.59 11.90 -6.22
CA MET A 944 -27.76 10.79 -7.14
C MET A 944 -28.68 9.77 -6.49
N VAL A 945 -29.95 9.78 -6.84
CA VAL A 945 -30.94 8.80 -6.35
C VAL A 945 -30.77 7.49 -7.14
N THR A 946 -30.52 6.40 -6.43
CA THR A 946 -30.15 5.12 -7.08
C THR A 946 -30.66 3.90 -6.31
N LYS A 947 -30.96 2.81 -7.08
CA LYS A 947 -31.26 1.48 -6.52
C LYS A 947 -30.04 0.72 -6.00
N ARG A 948 -28.84 1.20 -6.26
CA ARG A 948 -27.59 0.58 -5.76
C ARG A 948 -27.40 0.74 -4.24
N ALA A 949 -28.03 1.76 -3.69
CA ALA A 949 -27.97 2.12 -2.28
C ALA A 949 -29.24 1.61 -1.59
N GLN A 950 -29.23 0.41 -1.03
CA GLN A 950 -30.39 -0.11 -0.31
C GLN A 950 -30.19 0.08 1.20
N PRO A 951 -31.24 0.48 1.95
CA PRO A 951 -31.17 0.47 3.40
C PRO A 951 -31.05 -0.97 3.93
N LEU A 952 -30.53 -1.10 5.14
CA LEU A 952 -30.40 -2.39 5.83
C LEU A 952 -31.17 -2.37 7.15
N MET A 953 -31.66 -3.52 7.58
CA MET A 953 -32.32 -3.69 8.87
C MET A 953 -31.27 -4.04 9.94
N ILE A 954 -30.88 -3.08 10.75
CA ILE A 954 -29.90 -3.27 11.84
C ILE A 954 -30.66 -3.39 13.15
N ASN A 955 -30.63 -4.58 13.74
CA ASN A 955 -31.41 -4.86 14.97
C ASN A 955 -32.89 -4.41 14.88
N GLY A 956 -33.50 -4.64 13.74
CA GLY A 956 -34.90 -4.26 13.49
C GLY A 956 -35.15 -2.78 13.16
N VAL A 957 -34.10 -1.96 13.03
CA VAL A 957 -34.20 -0.55 12.66
C VAL A 957 -33.70 -0.38 11.21
N GLU A 958 -34.54 0.26 10.38
CA GLU A 958 -34.17 0.61 9.02
C GLU A 958 -33.04 1.67 9.05
N THR A 959 -31.85 1.31 8.59
CA THR A 959 -30.65 2.14 8.57
C THR A 959 -30.30 2.49 7.14
N HIS A 960 -30.24 3.79 6.83
CA HIS A 960 -29.86 4.29 5.52
C HIS A 960 -28.34 4.55 5.47
N MET A 961 -27.76 4.21 4.33
CA MET A 961 -26.35 4.50 4.01
C MET A 961 -26.29 5.45 2.83
N ILE A 962 -25.25 6.27 2.80
CA ILE A 962 -24.98 7.23 1.74
C ILE A 962 -23.51 7.10 1.29
N TRP A 963 -23.24 7.35 0.00
CA TRP A 963 -21.88 7.22 -0.54
C TRP A 963 -21.46 8.51 -1.23
N MET A 964 -20.23 8.90 -0.99
CA MET A 964 -19.69 10.12 -1.55
C MET A 964 -18.31 9.94 -2.15
N PRO A 965 -18.08 10.32 -3.42
CA PRO A 965 -16.74 10.38 -3.99
C PRO A 965 -15.91 11.52 -3.36
N TYR A 966 -14.61 11.30 -3.20
CA TYR A 966 -13.69 12.28 -2.60
C TYR A 966 -12.72 12.92 -3.62
N ASN A 967 -13.02 12.80 -4.93
CA ASN A 967 -12.11 13.12 -6.03
C ASN A 967 -12.04 14.62 -6.40
N TRP A 968 -12.83 15.50 -5.80
CA TRP A 968 -12.90 16.93 -6.13
C TRP A 968 -12.22 17.82 -5.09
N GLY A 969 -11.69 18.94 -5.58
CA GLY A 969 -11.07 20.01 -4.84
C GLY A 969 -11.22 21.34 -5.58
N PHE A 970 -10.44 22.35 -5.24
CA PHE A 970 -10.54 23.70 -5.83
C PHE A 970 -9.52 23.96 -6.95
N LYS A 971 -8.73 22.97 -7.38
CA LYS A 971 -7.78 23.04 -8.51
C LYS A 971 -8.17 22.04 -9.60
N GLY A 972 -7.71 22.28 -10.84
CA GLY A 972 -7.97 21.46 -12.02
C GLY A 972 -9.07 22.01 -12.93
N LEU A 973 -9.41 21.28 -14.01
CA LEU A 973 -10.44 21.71 -15.00
C LEU A 973 -11.86 21.61 -14.45
N SER A 974 -12.10 20.77 -13.46
CA SER A 974 -13.34 20.69 -12.71
C SER A 974 -13.06 20.83 -11.21
N THR A 975 -13.91 21.57 -10.53
CA THR A 975 -13.78 21.87 -9.09
C THR A 975 -15.05 21.53 -8.33
N GLY A 976 -14.92 21.34 -7.01
CA GLY A 976 -16.02 21.06 -6.11
C GLY A 976 -15.54 20.72 -4.71
N PRO A 977 -16.45 20.63 -3.73
CA PRO A 977 -16.07 20.26 -2.37
C PRO A 977 -15.60 18.79 -2.30
N SER A 978 -14.59 18.53 -1.47
CA SER A 978 -14.13 17.17 -1.20
C SER A 978 -15.00 16.50 -0.13
N GLY A 979 -15.35 15.24 -0.35
CA GLY A 979 -16.01 14.39 0.65
C GLY A 979 -15.18 14.18 1.92
N ASN A 980 -13.87 14.33 1.86
CA ASN A 980 -12.98 14.12 2.99
C ASN A 980 -13.03 15.25 4.06
N TYR A 981 -13.71 16.35 3.80
CA TYR A 981 -14.10 17.29 4.88
C TYR A 981 -15.05 16.66 5.89
N LEU A 982 -15.83 15.68 5.46
CA LEU A 982 -16.88 15.03 6.26
C LEU A 982 -16.36 13.85 7.08
N THR A 983 -15.26 13.22 6.68
CA THR A 983 -14.77 11.97 7.28
C THR A 983 -14.08 12.20 8.63
N ILE A 984 -14.11 11.17 9.49
CA ILE A 984 -13.51 11.21 10.83
C ILE A 984 -12.04 10.78 10.77
N ASP A 985 -11.23 11.40 11.60
CA ASP A 985 -9.79 11.12 11.76
C ASP A 985 -9.48 10.22 12.96
N ALA A 986 -10.40 9.32 13.33
CA ALA A 986 -10.12 8.20 14.22
C ALA A 986 -9.25 7.17 13.51
N LEU A 987 -8.21 6.66 14.20
CA LEU A 987 -7.12 5.91 13.61
C LEU A 987 -7.00 4.49 14.17
N ASP A 988 -6.69 3.53 13.30
CA ASP A 988 -6.28 2.18 13.68
C ASP A 988 -5.05 2.22 14.61
N PRO A 989 -5.06 1.50 15.74
CA PRO A 989 -3.97 1.58 16.72
C PRO A 989 -2.65 0.97 16.25
N ASN A 990 -2.67 0.03 15.31
CA ASN A 990 -1.47 -0.63 14.80
C ASN A 990 -0.67 0.26 13.86
N VAL A 991 -1.37 0.98 12.97
CA VAL A 991 -0.74 1.68 11.85
C VAL A 991 -1.35 3.05 11.56
N GLN A 992 -2.20 3.57 12.39
CA GLN A 992 -2.78 4.92 12.27
C GLN A 992 -3.47 5.17 10.92
N GLU A 993 -4.03 4.15 10.30
CA GLU A 993 -4.93 4.33 9.15
C GLU A 993 -6.29 4.83 9.64
N GLN A 994 -6.87 5.80 8.94
CA GLN A 994 -8.09 6.47 9.38
C GLN A 994 -9.38 5.74 8.97
N GLU A 995 -10.47 6.05 9.68
CA GLU A 995 -11.82 5.61 9.38
C GLU A 995 -12.43 6.44 8.24
N PHE A 996 -12.43 5.92 7.01
CA PHE A 996 -13.06 6.58 5.84
C PHE A 996 -14.39 5.95 5.43
N LYS A 997 -14.71 4.78 5.98
CA LYS A 997 -15.78 3.95 5.45
C LYS A 997 -17.03 3.94 6.31
N ALA A 998 -16.93 4.41 7.55
CA ALA A 998 -18.07 4.46 8.46
C ALA A 998 -18.00 5.70 9.35
N CYS A 999 -18.73 6.74 8.97
CA CYS A 999 -19.01 7.90 9.83
C CYS A 999 -20.50 8.24 9.76
N LEU A 1000 -20.97 9.03 10.72
CA LEU A 1000 -22.37 9.47 10.74
C LEU A 1000 -22.52 10.82 10.03
N ALA A 1001 -23.59 10.96 9.25
CA ALA A 1001 -23.92 12.16 8.51
C ALA A 1001 -25.42 12.44 8.47
N ASN A 1002 -25.76 13.68 8.19
CA ASN A 1002 -27.11 14.08 7.81
C ASN A 1002 -27.15 14.54 6.34
N VAL A 1003 -28.32 14.39 5.72
CA VAL A 1003 -28.59 14.88 4.35
C VAL A 1003 -29.91 15.62 4.36
N GLU A 1004 -29.91 16.84 3.89
CA GLU A 1004 -31.10 17.68 3.80
C GLU A 1004 -31.16 18.40 2.44
N ARG A 1005 -32.35 18.74 2.00
CA ARG A 1005 -32.55 19.52 0.79
C ARG A 1005 -32.11 20.98 1.03
N VAL A 1006 -31.40 21.58 0.04
CA VAL A 1006 -31.01 22.98 0.04
C VAL A 1006 -32.13 23.84 -0.54
#